data_2816ff95bc6a86d81dc50764bce0ce8b
#
_entry.id   2816ff95bc6a86d81dc50764bce0ce8b
#
_cell.length_a   1.000
_cell.length_b   1.000
_cell.length_c   1.000
_cell.angle_alpha   90.00
_cell.angle_beta   90.00
_cell.angle_gamma   90.00
#
_symmetry.space_group_name_H-M   'P 1'
#
loop_
_entity.id
_entity.type
_entity.pdbx_description
1 polymer ?
#
loop_
_entity_poly.entity_id
_entity_poly.type
_entity_poly.pdbx_seq_one_letter_code
_entity_poly.pdbx_strand_id
1 'polypeptide(L)'
;MAKNNKQAANQDGNSTKKATKKKKKVKVSHIVKPENMTLEEWQIKLRKQVTDIEHFDICCVDDALCPGEYIVRNPEKNNEYKVVYRGANSEWNYCSCMDFKTSRLGTCKHIEAVKKWFGGKRGVHVHRELPPYTSVYLSYRDERCVKIRIGSDNKEAYEQLAKDYFDKNHVLKKSAYARIGSFLKQARQISDTFRCYKDAIDFIIDIREKAKRMKIVKTYDDEKLNNLLKVNLYPYQKEGIRFAAKAGKAIIADEMGLGKTIQAIGTAELLRKEGLIGSVLILCPTSLKYQWRSEIKKFTDAEVFVIEGSHLKRKEAYNRPEPYKIISYNSAANDIKILGCLQTDMLIMDEVQRLKNWNTQISRAARKIESDYSVILSGTPLENKLDELYSIVEFVDNFRLAPYYLFKDKHIITDETGKVLGYKDLNDIGKKLGDILIRRRKKDVKLQMPERSDKNLFIPMTNEQMEMHQEWQNQVRLLVLKWRRMHFLSDKDRKRLLLFLSQMRMVCDSSYILDQKTRYDTKVDECVNIISNIISEEGEKVVVFSQWERMTRLIAKELEKKEIGFEYLHGGVPSEKRKNLVDNFMNEPSSRVFLSTDAGSTGLNLQSAATIINIDLPWNPAVLEQRIGRIYRLGQQNNIQVINLVTPDSIEQEMLGKLRFKTSMFEGVLDDGEDSVFITDDKFSKMMETVSGMVEEDEETEKARNKHKSNENKEEVSIQQQTNSSSNRES
;
A
#
# COMPACT_ATOMS: atom_id res chain seq x y z
N MET A 1 61.83 37.66 -30.16
CA MET A 1 62.36 39.03 -30.37
C MET A 1 61.23 40.02 -30.12
N ALA A 2 61.35 40.66 -29.05
CA ALA A 2 61.55 42.11 -28.78
C ALA A 2 60.20 42.84 -28.82
N LYS A 3 59.65 43.25 -27.65
CA LYS A 3 59.88 44.50 -26.89
C LYS A 3 59.34 45.73 -27.65
N ASN A 4 58.47 46.57 -27.18
CA ASN A 4 58.43 47.46 -26.04
C ASN A 4 57.27 48.43 -26.14
N ASN A 5 56.57 48.72 -25.02
CA ASN A 5 56.33 50.02 -24.35
C ASN A 5 55.79 51.26 -25.11
N LYS A 6 54.72 51.83 -24.58
CA LYS A 6 54.60 53.14 -23.82
C LYS A 6 53.15 53.49 -23.61
N GLN A 7 52.68 53.54 -22.42
CA GLN A 7 52.43 54.62 -21.45
C GLN A 7 51.69 55.88 -21.94
N ALA A 8 50.61 56.18 -21.18
CA ALA A 8 50.07 57.46 -20.65
C ALA A 8 48.85 57.97 -21.41
N ALA A 9 47.79 58.49 -20.83
CA ALA A 9 47.50 59.09 -19.53
C ALA A 9 45.98 59.27 -19.39
N ASN A 10 45.48 59.15 -18.16
CA ASN A 10 44.38 59.85 -17.48
C ASN A 10 43.25 60.55 -18.25
N GLN A 11 41.98 60.24 -17.97
CA GLN A 11 41.15 61.16 -17.11
C GLN A 11 39.73 60.52 -16.88
N ASP A 12 39.38 60.50 -15.63
CA ASP A 12 38.11 60.63 -14.94
C ASP A 12 36.78 60.42 -15.68
N GLY A 13 36.02 59.42 -15.22
CA GLY A 13 34.63 59.26 -15.51
C GLY A 13 33.97 58.26 -14.47
N ASN A 14 33.81 58.73 -13.25
CA ASN A 14 33.18 58.02 -12.14
C ASN A 14 31.68 57.82 -12.44
N SER A 15 31.29 56.64 -12.95
CA SER A 15 29.90 56.20 -12.99
C SER A 15 29.75 54.91 -12.15
N THR A 16 29.33 55.12 -10.91
CA THR A 16 28.90 54.12 -9.98
C THR A 16 27.77 53.25 -10.55
N LYS A 17 28.11 52.14 -11.20
CA LYS A 17 27.15 51.05 -11.44
C LYS A 17 26.83 50.38 -10.11
N LYS A 18 25.71 50.81 -9.47
CA LYS A 18 25.07 50.03 -8.39
C LYS A 18 24.76 48.64 -8.92
N ALA A 19 25.58 47.66 -8.57
CA ALA A 19 25.27 46.25 -8.74
C ALA A 19 24.09 45.94 -7.81
N THR A 20 22.90 45.87 -8.35
CA THR A 20 21.72 45.32 -7.67
C THR A 20 22.00 43.88 -7.34
N LYS A 21 22.41 43.58 -6.09
CA LYS A 21 22.46 42.23 -5.52
C LYS A 21 21.11 41.60 -5.75
N LYS A 22 20.97 40.66 -6.71
CA LYS A 22 19.81 39.78 -6.84
C LYS A 22 19.64 39.08 -5.50
N LYS A 23 18.61 39.45 -4.74
CA LYS A 23 18.24 38.73 -3.50
C LYS A 23 18.10 37.28 -3.86
N LYS A 24 18.95 36.38 -3.33
CA LYS A 24 18.80 34.92 -3.44
C LYS A 24 17.40 34.59 -2.96
N LYS A 25 16.54 34.06 -3.83
CA LYS A 25 15.21 33.58 -3.43
C LYS A 25 15.41 32.49 -2.38
N VAL A 26 14.95 32.72 -1.16
CA VAL A 26 15.00 31.75 -0.07
C VAL A 26 14.07 30.59 -0.44
N LYS A 27 14.66 29.41 -0.65
CA LYS A 27 13.90 28.17 -0.88
C LYS A 27 13.26 27.73 0.44
N VAL A 28 11.97 27.39 0.42
CA VAL A 28 11.30 26.77 1.59
C VAL A 28 11.53 25.27 1.61
N SER A 29 11.63 24.71 2.81
CA SER A 29 11.72 23.25 3.01
C SER A 29 10.45 22.57 2.48
N HIS A 30 10.59 21.37 1.92
CA HIS A 30 9.47 20.52 1.54
C HIS A 30 9.05 19.56 2.69
N ILE A 31 9.81 19.51 3.78
CA ILE A 31 9.59 18.63 4.91
C ILE A 31 8.86 19.36 6.04
N VAL A 32 9.33 20.56 6.38
CA VAL A 32 8.84 21.34 7.53
C VAL A 32 8.25 22.66 7.03
N LYS A 33 7.03 22.94 7.49
CA LYS A 33 6.32 24.20 7.19
C LYS A 33 6.99 25.35 7.96
N PRO A 34 7.35 26.48 7.30
CA PRO A 34 7.79 27.66 8.00
C PRO A 34 6.70 28.24 8.94
N GLU A 35 7.07 28.68 10.13
CA GLU A 35 6.13 29.22 11.13
C GLU A 35 5.35 30.45 10.61
N ASN A 36 5.97 31.26 9.80
CA ASN A 36 5.42 32.52 9.28
C ASN A 36 4.53 32.33 8.03
N MET A 37 4.08 31.10 7.75
CA MET A 37 3.23 30.79 6.59
C MET A 37 2.06 29.91 6.99
N THR A 38 0.91 30.15 6.36
CA THR A 38 -0.19 29.20 6.38
C THR A 38 0.19 27.92 5.62
N LEU A 39 -0.53 26.83 5.88
CA LEU A 39 -0.30 25.55 5.21
C LEU A 39 -0.50 25.69 3.68
N GLU A 40 -1.54 26.43 3.26
CA GLU A 40 -1.84 26.67 1.85
C GLU A 40 -0.77 27.53 1.16
N GLU A 41 -0.33 28.62 1.80
CA GLU A 41 0.73 29.49 1.27
C GLU A 41 2.03 28.71 1.07
N TRP A 42 2.38 27.87 2.02
CA TRP A 42 3.54 26.99 1.91
C TRP A 42 3.41 26.03 0.72
N GLN A 43 2.27 25.36 0.56
CA GLN A 43 2.00 24.45 -0.55
C GLN A 43 2.01 25.17 -1.92
N ILE A 44 1.49 26.38 -2.02
CA ILE A 44 1.55 27.20 -3.23
C ILE A 44 3.02 27.57 -3.53
N LYS A 45 3.79 27.92 -2.51
CA LYS A 45 5.21 28.29 -2.67
C LYS A 45 6.08 27.11 -3.12
N LEU A 46 5.78 25.90 -2.64
CA LEU A 46 6.42 24.67 -3.12
C LEU A 46 6.17 24.46 -4.62
N ARG A 47 4.93 24.66 -5.10
CA ARG A 47 4.59 24.53 -6.52
C ARG A 47 5.29 25.57 -7.38
N LYS A 48 5.46 26.78 -6.87
CA LYS A 48 6.28 27.83 -7.52
C LYS A 48 7.75 27.42 -7.62
N GLN A 49 8.32 26.81 -6.57
CA GLN A 49 9.70 26.35 -6.59
C GLN A 49 9.94 25.23 -7.62
N VAL A 50 8.95 24.37 -7.87
CA VAL A 50 9.05 23.34 -8.93
C VAL A 50 9.24 23.98 -10.29
N THR A 51 8.64 25.13 -10.57
CA THR A 51 8.81 25.84 -11.85
C THR A 51 10.22 26.46 -12.02
N ASP A 52 11.01 26.53 -10.97
CA ASP A 52 12.42 26.95 -11.04
C ASP A 52 13.36 25.76 -11.31
N ILE A 53 12.87 24.54 -11.18
CA ILE A 53 13.64 23.28 -11.32
C ILE A 53 13.23 22.55 -12.60
N GLU A 54 11.91 22.34 -12.83
CA GLU A 54 11.39 21.64 -14.01
C GLU A 54 11.22 22.63 -15.18
N HIS A 55 11.59 22.18 -16.38
CA HIS A 55 11.34 22.92 -17.61
C HIS A 55 9.94 22.61 -18.15
N PHE A 56 9.22 23.64 -18.56
CA PHE A 56 7.89 23.54 -19.17
C PHE A 56 7.84 24.28 -20.49
N ASP A 57 7.47 23.58 -21.55
CA ASP A 57 7.13 24.18 -22.83
C ASP A 57 5.68 24.68 -22.78
N ILE A 58 5.47 25.95 -23.08
CA ILE A 58 4.15 26.59 -22.99
C ILE A 58 3.78 27.09 -24.37
N CYS A 59 2.71 26.48 -24.94
CA CYS A 59 2.13 26.89 -26.23
C CYS A 59 0.77 27.53 -26.00
N CYS A 60 0.52 28.69 -26.55
CA CYS A 60 -0.80 29.32 -26.59
C CYS A 60 -1.66 28.60 -27.64
N VAL A 61 -2.89 28.27 -27.31
CA VAL A 61 -3.84 27.62 -28.26
C VAL A 61 -4.61 28.66 -29.05
N ASP A 62 -4.91 29.80 -28.39
CA ASP A 62 -5.61 30.93 -28.98
C ASP A 62 -4.63 32.11 -29.20
N ASP A 63 -4.86 32.91 -30.21
CA ASP A 63 -4.05 34.12 -30.44
C ASP A 63 -4.20 35.20 -29.35
N ALA A 64 -5.19 35.02 -28.46
CA ALA A 64 -5.43 35.86 -27.32
C ALA A 64 -4.48 35.52 -26.16
N LEU A 65 -3.57 36.41 -25.83
CA LEU A 65 -2.55 36.17 -24.80
C LEU A 65 -3.10 36.06 -23.36
N CYS A 66 -4.20 36.74 -23.03
CA CYS A 66 -4.88 36.65 -21.73
C CYS A 66 -6.24 37.35 -21.76
N PRO A 67 -7.34 36.74 -21.33
CA PRO A 67 -7.47 35.35 -20.90
C PRO A 67 -7.30 34.36 -22.06
N GLY A 68 -6.57 33.26 -21.86
CA GLY A 68 -6.27 32.31 -22.92
C GLY A 68 -6.17 30.87 -22.45
N GLU A 69 -6.15 29.97 -23.45
CA GLU A 69 -5.93 28.54 -23.28
C GLU A 69 -4.48 28.20 -23.66
N TYR A 70 -3.83 27.39 -22.84
CA TYR A 70 -2.43 27.01 -23.01
C TYR A 70 -2.27 25.51 -22.91
N ILE A 71 -1.38 24.95 -23.71
CA ILE A 71 -0.86 23.59 -23.56
C ILE A 71 0.49 23.72 -22.85
N VAL A 72 0.58 23.09 -21.68
CA VAL A 72 1.81 23.04 -20.89
C VAL A 72 2.36 21.63 -20.94
N ARG A 73 3.54 21.48 -21.53
CA ARG A 73 4.22 20.20 -21.73
C ARG A 73 5.48 20.13 -20.89
N ASN A 74 5.71 18.99 -20.25
CA ASN A 74 7.00 18.67 -19.65
C ASN A 74 7.73 17.70 -20.59
N PRO A 75 8.81 18.14 -21.28
CA PRO A 75 9.49 17.34 -22.29
C PRO A 75 10.18 16.11 -21.72
N GLU A 76 10.67 16.18 -20.48
CA GLU A 76 11.34 15.04 -19.83
C GLU A 76 10.36 13.91 -19.47
N LYS A 77 9.11 14.27 -19.13
CA LYS A 77 8.08 13.31 -18.68
C LYS A 77 7.09 12.96 -19.78
N ASN A 78 7.16 13.63 -20.93
CA ASN A 78 6.25 13.52 -22.07
C ASN A 78 4.76 13.61 -21.69
N ASN A 79 4.45 14.48 -20.72
CA ASN A 79 3.08 14.74 -20.25
C ASN A 79 2.64 16.13 -20.70
N GLU A 80 1.38 16.23 -21.13
CA GLU A 80 0.77 17.43 -21.63
C GLU A 80 -0.50 17.76 -20.86
N TYR A 81 -0.68 19.03 -20.50
CA TYR A 81 -1.83 19.50 -19.72
C TYR A 81 -2.42 20.78 -20.32
N LYS A 82 -3.75 20.82 -20.39
CA LYS A 82 -4.50 22.02 -20.75
C LYS A 82 -4.59 22.93 -19.53
N VAL A 83 -4.19 24.19 -19.72
CA VAL A 83 -4.30 25.26 -18.72
C VAL A 83 -5.15 26.38 -19.28
N VAL A 84 -6.16 26.80 -18.53
CA VAL A 84 -6.92 28.04 -18.82
C VAL A 84 -6.44 29.08 -17.81
N TYR A 85 -5.79 30.12 -18.31
CA TYR A 85 -5.24 31.20 -17.48
C TYR A 85 -5.98 32.52 -17.71
N ARG A 86 -6.51 33.07 -16.61
CA ARG A 86 -7.35 34.31 -16.62
C ARG A 86 -6.78 35.39 -15.70
N GLY A 87 -5.53 35.26 -15.33
CA GLY A 87 -4.83 36.22 -14.49
C GLY A 87 -4.30 35.62 -13.18
N ALA A 88 -3.33 36.31 -12.57
CA ALA A 88 -2.60 35.80 -11.42
C ALA A 88 -3.48 35.45 -10.20
N ASN A 89 -4.55 36.22 -9.98
CA ASN A 89 -5.45 36.12 -8.84
C ASN A 89 -6.86 35.68 -9.24
N SER A 90 -7.04 35.19 -10.49
CA SER A 90 -8.35 34.76 -10.95
C SER A 90 -8.79 33.45 -10.31
N GLU A 91 -9.99 33.40 -9.78
CA GLU A 91 -10.61 32.16 -9.29
C GLU A 91 -10.96 31.18 -10.41
N TRP A 92 -10.98 31.65 -11.64
CA TRP A 92 -11.38 30.94 -12.84
C TRP A 92 -10.20 30.31 -13.61
N ASN A 93 -9.03 30.29 -13.00
CA ASN A 93 -7.91 29.53 -13.54
C ASN A 93 -8.22 28.04 -13.44
N TYR A 94 -7.83 27.28 -14.46
CA TYR A 94 -8.08 25.82 -14.52
C TYR A 94 -6.84 25.10 -15.07
N CYS A 95 -6.62 23.89 -14.59
CA CYS A 95 -5.65 22.95 -15.18
C CYS A 95 -6.24 21.53 -15.18
N SER A 96 -6.00 20.81 -16.28
CA SER A 96 -6.46 19.41 -16.38
C SER A 96 -5.69 18.41 -15.50
N CYS A 97 -4.57 18.83 -14.86
CA CYS A 97 -3.75 17.95 -14.04
C CYS A 97 -4.43 17.56 -12.72
N MET A 98 -4.07 16.37 -12.21
CA MET A 98 -4.61 15.86 -10.94
C MET A 98 -4.25 16.74 -9.75
N ASP A 99 -3.03 17.33 -9.71
CA ASP A 99 -2.63 18.23 -8.62
C ASP A 99 -3.58 19.45 -8.49
N PHE A 100 -4.02 20.04 -9.59
CA PHE A 100 -5.03 21.11 -9.57
C PHE A 100 -6.38 20.61 -9.04
N LYS A 101 -6.81 19.45 -9.53
CA LYS A 101 -8.14 18.89 -9.20
C LYS A 101 -8.23 18.43 -7.75
N THR A 102 -7.16 17.85 -7.19
CA THR A 102 -7.16 17.25 -5.86
C THR A 102 -6.62 18.16 -4.76
N SER A 103 -5.79 19.16 -5.05
CA SER A 103 -5.11 19.96 -4.02
C SER A 103 -5.98 21.02 -3.35
N ARG A 104 -7.10 21.42 -3.92
CA ARG A 104 -7.99 22.51 -3.45
C ARG A 104 -7.33 23.92 -3.38
N LEU A 105 -6.12 24.07 -3.90
CA LEU A 105 -5.36 25.32 -3.81
C LEU A 105 -5.74 26.35 -4.88
N GLY A 106 -6.57 25.99 -5.87
CA GLY A 106 -6.88 26.82 -7.01
C GLY A 106 -5.68 27.10 -7.94
N THR A 107 -4.55 26.46 -7.69
CA THR A 107 -3.34 26.53 -8.50
C THR A 107 -2.57 25.21 -8.51
N CYS A 108 -1.63 25.06 -9.45
CA CYS A 108 -0.72 23.93 -9.55
C CYS A 108 0.59 24.38 -10.21
N LYS A 109 1.58 23.53 -10.28
CA LYS A 109 2.87 23.86 -10.94
C LYS A 109 2.71 24.32 -12.38
N HIS A 110 1.74 23.83 -13.14
CA HIS A 110 1.50 24.22 -14.52
C HIS A 110 0.91 25.64 -14.63
N ILE A 111 -0.06 25.99 -13.77
CA ILE A 111 -0.57 27.36 -13.68
C ILE A 111 0.53 28.31 -13.21
N GLU A 112 1.34 27.92 -12.22
CA GLU A 112 2.46 28.73 -11.77
C GLU A 112 3.55 28.89 -12.85
N ALA A 113 3.76 27.87 -13.71
CA ALA A 113 4.64 27.98 -14.86
C ALA A 113 4.11 29.01 -15.89
N VAL A 114 2.81 28.99 -16.19
CA VAL A 114 2.17 29.98 -17.06
C VAL A 114 2.28 31.38 -16.44
N LYS A 115 2.03 31.56 -15.14
CA LYS A 115 2.24 32.84 -14.42
C LYS A 115 3.68 33.36 -14.57
N LYS A 116 4.66 32.46 -14.40
CA LYS A 116 6.08 32.81 -14.55
C LYS A 116 6.44 33.21 -15.99
N TRP A 117 5.90 32.49 -16.96
CA TRP A 117 6.08 32.77 -18.38
C TRP A 117 5.54 34.16 -18.75
N PHE A 118 4.37 34.57 -18.24
CA PHE A 118 3.83 35.91 -18.39
C PHE A 118 4.70 36.99 -17.72
N GLY A 119 5.18 36.72 -16.49
CA GLY A 119 6.04 37.65 -15.76
C GLY A 119 7.37 37.99 -16.45
N GLY A 120 7.81 37.17 -17.41
CA GLY A 120 8.99 37.39 -18.24
C GLY A 120 8.73 38.23 -19.52
N LYS A 121 7.49 38.45 -19.90
CA LYS A 121 7.10 39.17 -21.12
C LYS A 121 6.73 40.61 -20.80
N ARG A 122 7.52 41.58 -21.33
CA ARG A 122 7.21 42.99 -21.23
C ARG A 122 6.07 43.34 -22.22
N GLY A 123 5.10 44.17 -21.79
CA GLY A 123 4.03 44.70 -22.65
C GLY A 123 2.78 43.84 -22.80
N VAL A 124 2.67 42.72 -22.10
CA VAL A 124 1.45 41.94 -22.11
C VAL A 124 0.46 42.51 -21.08
N HIS A 125 -0.58 43.19 -21.56
CA HIS A 125 -1.69 43.62 -20.72
C HIS A 125 -2.61 42.45 -20.45
N VAL A 126 -2.76 42.07 -19.18
CA VAL A 126 -3.71 41.05 -18.74
C VAL A 126 -5.09 41.68 -18.67
N HIS A 127 -5.92 41.50 -19.69
CA HIS A 127 -7.33 41.85 -19.59
C HIS A 127 -8.00 40.97 -18.53
N ARG A 128 -8.64 41.61 -17.55
CA ARG A 128 -9.32 40.92 -16.43
C ARG A 128 -10.79 40.54 -16.74
N GLU A 129 -11.21 40.71 -17.97
CA GLU A 129 -12.60 40.45 -18.34
C GLU A 129 -12.89 38.96 -18.34
N LEU A 130 -13.95 38.62 -17.59
CA LEU A 130 -14.49 37.25 -17.64
C LEU A 130 -15.16 37.02 -18.99
N PRO A 131 -15.11 35.79 -19.53
CA PRO A 131 -15.80 35.48 -20.77
C PRO A 131 -17.27 35.86 -20.70
N PRO A 132 -17.81 36.49 -21.78
CA PRO A 132 -19.21 36.94 -21.76
C PRO A 132 -20.24 35.80 -21.74
N TYR A 133 -19.86 34.62 -22.19
CA TYR A 133 -20.75 33.44 -22.21
C TYR A 133 -21.02 32.83 -20.84
N THR A 134 -22.18 32.22 -20.67
CA THR A 134 -22.55 31.45 -19.48
C THR A 134 -21.98 30.03 -19.55
N SER A 135 -21.52 29.48 -18.43
CA SER A 135 -20.92 28.14 -18.36
C SER A 135 -21.25 27.36 -17.11
N VAL A 136 -21.41 26.03 -17.29
CA VAL A 136 -21.48 25.04 -16.21
C VAL A 136 -20.14 24.35 -16.08
N TYR A 137 -19.60 24.29 -14.87
CA TYR A 137 -18.28 23.77 -14.56
C TYR A 137 -18.24 23.01 -13.24
N LEU A 138 -17.22 22.15 -13.05
CA LEU A 138 -16.96 21.47 -11.79
C LEU A 138 -16.00 22.30 -10.94
N SER A 139 -16.42 22.66 -9.72
CA SER A 139 -15.56 23.32 -8.75
C SER A 139 -14.76 22.30 -7.96
N TYR A 140 -13.47 22.57 -7.74
CA TYR A 140 -12.53 21.71 -7.00
C TYR A 140 -12.00 22.37 -5.72
N ARG A 141 -12.54 23.52 -5.30
CA ARG A 141 -11.99 24.30 -4.18
C ARG A 141 -12.27 23.67 -2.82
N ASP A 142 -13.52 23.25 -2.63
CA ASP A 142 -13.98 22.63 -1.38
C ASP A 142 -14.34 21.16 -1.62
N GLU A 143 -15.60 20.82 -1.45
CA GLU A 143 -16.12 19.57 -1.99
C GLU A 143 -16.48 19.77 -3.46
N ARG A 144 -16.19 18.74 -4.28
CA ARG A 144 -16.55 18.79 -5.70
C ARG A 144 -18.04 19.07 -5.87
N CYS A 145 -18.38 20.15 -6.56
CA CYS A 145 -19.74 20.50 -6.86
C CYS A 145 -19.85 21.14 -8.23
N VAL A 146 -20.97 20.88 -8.89
CA VAL A 146 -21.29 21.50 -10.18
C VAL A 146 -21.80 22.92 -9.92
N LYS A 147 -21.17 23.89 -10.54
CA LYS A 147 -21.53 25.31 -10.45
C LYS A 147 -21.85 25.89 -11.81
N ILE A 148 -22.68 26.94 -11.81
CA ILE A 148 -22.92 27.78 -12.96
C ILE A 148 -22.22 29.12 -12.78
N ARG A 149 -21.58 29.60 -13.84
CA ARG A 149 -21.11 30.97 -13.97
C ARG A 149 -21.94 31.67 -15.04
N ILE A 150 -22.69 32.65 -14.65
CA ILE A 150 -23.53 33.44 -15.58
C ILE A 150 -22.65 34.58 -16.14
N GLY A 151 -22.57 34.63 -17.47
CA GLY A 151 -21.86 35.67 -18.19
C GLY A 151 -22.68 36.94 -18.40
N SER A 152 -22.13 37.94 -19.09
CA SER A 152 -22.84 39.13 -19.44
C SER A 152 -23.91 38.93 -20.51
N ASP A 153 -23.68 37.95 -21.41
CA ASP A 153 -24.59 37.64 -22.51
C ASP A 153 -25.85 36.95 -22.04
N ASN A 154 -27.02 37.52 -22.37
CA ASN A 154 -28.34 36.99 -22.00
C ASN A 154 -28.49 36.74 -20.47
N LYS A 155 -27.88 37.60 -19.66
CA LYS A 155 -27.75 37.41 -18.21
C LYS A 155 -29.09 37.12 -17.53
N GLU A 156 -30.11 37.94 -17.77
CA GLU A 156 -31.40 37.81 -17.15
C GLU A 156 -32.12 36.49 -17.46
N ALA A 157 -32.04 36.04 -18.73
CA ALA A 157 -32.60 34.75 -19.16
C ALA A 157 -31.91 33.56 -18.46
N TYR A 158 -30.58 33.61 -18.30
CA TYR A 158 -29.83 32.58 -17.60
C TYR A 158 -30.07 32.63 -16.07
N GLU A 159 -30.18 33.79 -15.48
CA GLU A 159 -30.54 33.94 -14.06
C GLU A 159 -31.92 33.35 -13.75
N GLN A 160 -32.92 33.62 -14.61
CA GLN A 160 -34.25 33.04 -14.48
C GLN A 160 -34.22 31.52 -14.63
N LEU A 161 -33.57 30.99 -15.66
CA LEU A 161 -33.43 29.54 -15.88
C LEU A 161 -32.69 28.87 -14.73
N ALA A 162 -31.63 29.49 -14.19
CA ALA A 162 -30.80 28.92 -13.16
C ALA A 162 -31.51 28.78 -11.80
N LYS A 163 -32.50 29.63 -11.46
CA LYS A 163 -33.22 29.61 -10.19
C LYS A 163 -33.80 28.25 -9.82
N ASP A 164 -34.29 27.52 -10.79
CA ASP A 164 -34.90 26.19 -10.58
C ASP A 164 -33.89 25.07 -10.34
N TYR A 165 -32.65 25.22 -10.85
CA TYR A 165 -31.62 24.19 -10.87
C TYR A 165 -30.48 24.45 -9.90
N PHE A 166 -30.12 25.70 -9.65
CA PHE A 166 -29.00 26.10 -8.81
C PHE A 166 -29.45 26.84 -7.55
N ASP A 167 -28.63 26.79 -6.52
CA ASP A 167 -28.87 27.52 -5.26
C ASP A 167 -28.29 28.93 -5.30
N LYS A 168 -28.39 29.66 -4.15
CA LYS A 168 -27.86 31.03 -4.01
C LYS A 168 -26.35 31.16 -4.22
N ASN A 169 -25.63 30.07 -4.03
CA ASN A 169 -24.17 29.97 -4.22
C ASN A 169 -23.81 29.49 -5.63
N HIS A 170 -24.78 29.47 -6.55
CA HIS A 170 -24.64 28.93 -7.89
C HIS A 170 -24.29 27.45 -7.97
N VAL A 171 -24.53 26.65 -6.90
CA VAL A 171 -24.29 25.22 -6.84
C VAL A 171 -25.53 24.46 -7.32
N LEU A 172 -25.35 23.43 -8.14
CA LEU A 172 -26.42 22.56 -8.63
C LEU A 172 -27.10 21.84 -7.46
N LYS A 173 -28.44 22.05 -7.32
CA LYS A 173 -29.24 21.42 -6.26
C LYS A 173 -29.24 19.90 -6.40
N LYS A 174 -29.23 19.15 -5.29
CA LYS A 174 -29.29 17.69 -5.30
C LYS A 174 -30.47 17.13 -6.10
N SER A 175 -31.63 17.77 -6.00
CA SER A 175 -32.85 17.40 -6.75
C SER A 175 -32.76 17.67 -8.27
N ALA A 176 -31.84 18.53 -8.69
CA ALA A 176 -31.71 18.94 -10.09
C ALA A 176 -30.78 18.00 -10.90
N TYR A 177 -29.96 17.14 -10.27
CA TYR A 177 -29.09 16.23 -11.00
C TYR A 177 -29.83 15.32 -11.99
N ALA A 178 -31.03 14.86 -11.63
CA ALA A 178 -31.86 14.04 -12.53
C ALA A 178 -32.36 14.82 -13.74
N ARG A 179 -32.63 16.12 -13.61
CA ARG A 179 -33.26 17.00 -14.59
C ARG A 179 -32.28 17.92 -15.33
N ILE A 180 -30.98 17.84 -15.06
CA ILE A 180 -29.97 18.73 -15.61
C ILE A 180 -29.93 18.70 -17.16
N GLY A 181 -30.29 17.57 -17.76
CA GLY A 181 -30.38 17.45 -19.22
C GLY A 181 -31.38 18.45 -19.84
N SER A 182 -32.51 18.69 -19.18
CA SER A 182 -33.48 19.71 -19.60
C SER A 182 -32.90 21.12 -19.49
N PHE A 183 -32.20 21.40 -18.40
CA PHE A 183 -31.48 22.66 -18.24
C PHE A 183 -30.47 22.89 -19.36
N LEU A 184 -29.61 21.92 -19.65
CA LEU A 184 -28.58 22.02 -20.69
C LEU A 184 -29.19 22.25 -22.08
N LYS A 185 -30.35 21.62 -22.37
CA LYS A 185 -31.08 21.82 -23.63
C LYS A 185 -31.62 23.26 -23.73
N GLN A 186 -32.29 23.74 -22.68
CA GLN A 186 -32.83 25.11 -22.64
C GLN A 186 -31.73 26.17 -22.65
N ALA A 187 -30.63 25.95 -21.92
CA ALA A 187 -29.50 26.87 -21.89
C ALA A 187 -28.83 27.05 -23.28
N ARG A 188 -28.77 25.98 -24.09
CA ARG A 188 -28.29 26.05 -25.48
C ARG A 188 -29.26 26.77 -26.42
N GLN A 189 -30.55 26.76 -26.12
CA GLN A 189 -31.56 27.52 -26.90
C GLN A 189 -31.48 29.03 -26.66
N ILE A 190 -30.98 29.44 -25.46
CA ILE A 190 -30.75 30.87 -25.17
C ILE A 190 -29.55 31.41 -25.96
N SER A 191 -28.46 30.67 -26.06
CA SER A 191 -27.29 31.07 -26.82
C SER A 191 -26.40 29.88 -27.18
N ASP A 192 -25.87 29.86 -28.41
CA ASP A 192 -24.91 28.87 -28.89
C ASP A 192 -23.53 28.99 -28.21
N THR A 193 -23.28 30.14 -27.58
CA THR A 193 -22.02 30.36 -26.81
C THR A 193 -22.03 29.68 -25.45
N PHE A 194 -23.19 29.15 -24.97
CA PHE A 194 -23.28 28.39 -23.73
C PHE A 194 -22.34 27.21 -23.71
N ARG A 195 -21.60 27.02 -22.61
CA ARG A 195 -20.66 25.92 -22.44
C ARG A 195 -20.96 25.10 -21.20
N CYS A 196 -20.91 23.77 -21.35
CA CYS A 196 -20.86 22.84 -20.23
C CYS A 196 -19.55 22.04 -20.34
N TYR A 197 -18.68 22.15 -19.33
CA TYR A 197 -17.38 21.51 -19.38
C TYR A 197 -17.50 20.01 -19.12
N LYS A 198 -16.61 19.24 -19.78
CA LYS A 198 -16.65 17.77 -19.77
C LYS A 198 -16.61 17.20 -18.35
N ASP A 199 -15.75 17.70 -17.48
CA ASP A 199 -15.60 17.23 -16.12
C ASP A 199 -16.88 17.43 -15.25
N ALA A 200 -17.65 18.48 -15.52
CA ALA A 200 -18.97 18.67 -14.90
C ALA A 200 -19.99 17.65 -15.41
N ILE A 201 -19.96 17.35 -16.71
CA ILE A 201 -20.83 16.33 -17.31
C ILE A 201 -20.48 14.95 -16.74
N ASP A 202 -19.19 14.57 -16.72
CA ASP A 202 -18.71 13.29 -16.20
C ASP A 202 -19.12 13.11 -14.73
N PHE A 203 -19.00 14.16 -13.91
CA PHE A 203 -19.43 14.13 -12.51
C PHE A 203 -20.96 13.97 -12.35
N ILE A 204 -21.75 14.62 -13.20
CA ILE A 204 -23.23 14.47 -13.20
C ILE A 204 -23.61 13.04 -13.58
N ILE A 205 -22.97 12.48 -14.59
CA ILE A 205 -23.20 11.10 -15.03
C ILE A 205 -22.86 10.13 -13.88
N ASP A 206 -21.72 10.30 -13.21
CA ASP A 206 -21.32 9.44 -12.08
C ASP A 206 -22.37 9.43 -10.95
N ILE A 207 -22.89 10.60 -10.57
CA ILE A 207 -23.95 10.70 -9.55
C ILE A 207 -25.24 9.99 -10.01
N ARG A 208 -25.60 10.12 -11.29
CA ARG A 208 -26.81 9.47 -11.83
C ARG A 208 -26.65 7.95 -11.91
N GLU A 209 -25.48 7.48 -12.35
CA GLU A 209 -25.16 6.05 -12.36
C GLU A 209 -25.12 5.45 -10.95
N LYS A 210 -24.61 6.18 -9.97
CA LYS A 210 -24.68 5.77 -8.55
C LYS A 210 -26.12 5.60 -8.10
N ALA A 211 -27.01 6.52 -8.46
CA ALA A 211 -28.44 6.42 -8.12
C ALA A 211 -29.13 5.24 -8.83
N LYS A 212 -28.76 4.94 -10.08
CA LYS A 212 -29.24 3.78 -10.84
C LYS A 212 -28.77 2.47 -10.21
N ARG A 213 -27.48 2.35 -9.89
CA ARG A 213 -26.92 1.19 -9.18
C ARG A 213 -27.64 0.91 -7.86
N MET A 214 -27.90 1.96 -7.07
CA MET A 214 -28.64 1.81 -5.81
C MET A 214 -30.05 1.22 -6.00
N LYS A 215 -30.74 1.56 -7.09
CA LYS A 215 -32.05 0.98 -7.41
C LYS A 215 -31.92 -0.51 -7.80
N ILE A 216 -30.95 -0.82 -8.68
CA ILE A 216 -30.70 -2.19 -9.12
C ILE A 216 -30.35 -3.09 -7.94
N VAL A 217 -29.39 -2.67 -7.08
CA VAL A 217 -28.96 -3.49 -5.93
C VAL A 217 -30.12 -3.77 -4.95
N LYS A 218 -31.08 -2.85 -4.81
CA LYS A 218 -32.25 -3.09 -3.98
C LYS A 218 -33.16 -4.20 -4.50
N THR A 219 -33.12 -4.52 -5.78
CA THR A 219 -33.91 -5.64 -6.35
C THR A 219 -33.27 -7.01 -6.16
N TYR A 220 -32.01 -7.05 -5.69
CA TYR A 220 -31.29 -8.28 -5.41
C TYR A 220 -31.52 -8.70 -3.95
N ASP A 221 -32.56 -9.50 -3.74
CA ASP A 221 -32.80 -10.20 -2.48
C ASP A 221 -31.84 -11.37 -2.28
N ASP A 222 -32.00 -12.13 -1.22
CA ASP A 222 -31.14 -13.25 -0.89
C ASP A 222 -31.32 -14.43 -1.84
N GLU A 223 -32.52 -14.60 -2.42
CA GLU A 223 -32.81 -15.67 -3.37
C GLU A 223 -32.13 -15.41 -4.71
N LYS A 224 -32.22 -14.20 -5.24
CA LYS A 224 -31.53 -13.82 -6.48
C LYS A 224 -30.00 -13.92 -6.34
N LEU A 225 -29.45 -13.59 -5.16
CA LEU A 225 -28.02 -13.74 -4.91
C LEU A 225 -27.59 -15.19 -4.78
N ASN A 226 -28.44 -16.11 -4.26
CA ASN A 226 -28.14 -17.54 -4.24
C ASN A 226 -28.04 -18.12 -5.65
N ASN A 227 -28.82 -17.58 -6.60
CA ASN A 227 -28.84 -18.00 -8.02
C ASN A 227 -27.84 -17.21 -8.89
N LEU A 228 -26.98 -16.39 -8.28
CA LEU A 228 -26.00 -15.59 -9.00
C LEU A 228 -24.76 -16.38 -9.38
N LEU A 229 -24.29 -17.23 -8.48
CA LEU A 229 -23.11 -18.07 -8.64
C LEU A 229 -23.49 -19.56 -8.45
N LYS A 230 -22.62 -20.46 -8.92
CA LYS A 230 -22.82 -21.92 -8.80
C LYS A 230 -22.69 -22.47 -7.38
N VAL A 231 -22.55 -21.63 -6.37
CA VAL A 231 -22.36 -22.01 -4.96
C VAL A 231 -23.21 -21.11 -4.07
N ASN A 232 -23.62 -21.66 -2.93
CA ASN A 232 -24.36 -20.90 -1.93
C ASN A 232 -23.45 -19.88 -1.25
N LEU A 233 -23.94 -18.64 -1.15
CA LEU A 233 -23.24 -17.54 -0.52
C LEU A 233 -23.63 -17.41 0.95
N TYR A 234 -22.66 -17.19 1.83
CA TYR A 234 -22.92 -16.84 3.21
C TYR A 234 -23.59 -15.45 3.32
N PRO A 235 -24.38 -15.18 4.35
CA PRO A 235 -25.10 -13.91 4.50
C PRO A 235 -24.18 -12.67 4.37
N TYR A 236 -23.05 -12.70 5.04
CA TYR A 236 -22.08 -11.60 4.97
C TYR A 236 -21.44 -11.43 3.55
N GLN A 237 -21.29 -12.53 2.81
CA GLN A 237 -20.79 -12.46 1.41
C GLN A 237 -21.81 -11.78 0.50
N LYS A 238 -23.11 -12.09 0.69
CA LYS A 238 -24.21 -11.41 -0.01
C LYS A 238 -24.22 -9.93 0.32
N GLU A 239 -24.02 -9.57 1.59
CA GLU A 239 -23.89 -8.18 2.01
C GLU A 239 -22.70 -7.48 1.33
N GLY A 240 -21.52 -8.12 1.27
CA GLY A 240 -20.35 -7.60 0.61
C GLY A 240 -20.54 -7.38 -0.88
N ILE A 241 -21.22 -8.31 -1.57
CA ILE A 241 -21.60 -8.15 -2.99
C ILE A 241 -22.54 -6.95 -3.17
N ARG A 242 -23.59 -6.84 -2.37
CA ARG A 242 -24.52 -5.68 -2.41
C ARG A 242 -23.78 -4.37 -2.15
N PHE A 243 -22.90 -4.36 -1.15
CA PHE A 243 -22.10 -3.20 -0.80
C PHE A 243 -21.21 -2.75 -1.98
N ALA A 244 -20.43 -3.64 -2.52
CA ALA A 244 -19.50 -3.34 -3.62
C ALA A 244 -20.24 -2.91 -4.90
N ALA A 245 -21.31 -3.62 -5.26
CA ALA A 245 -22.15 -3.26 -6.41
C ALA A 245 -22.82 -1.89 -6.24
N LYS A 246 -23.30 -1.55 -5.03
CA LYS A 246 -23.87 -0.23 -4.70
C LYS A 246 -22.83 0.88 -4.78
N ALA A 247 -21.66 0.66 -4.25
CA ALA A 247 -20.56 1.63 -4.27
C ALA A 247 -20.04 1.86 -5.70
N GLY A 248 -19.98 0.80 -6.52
CA GLY A 248 -19.39 0.80 -7.86
C GLY A 248 -17.87 0.74 -7.82
N LYS A 249 -17.24 1.50 -6.93
CA LYS A 249 -15.82 1.42 -6.59
C LYS A 249 -15.70 1.18 -5.08
N ALA A 250 -15.17 0.02 -4.70
CA ALA A 250 -15.17 -0.44 -3.30
C ALA A 250 -13.87 -1.13 -2.89
N ILE A 251 -13.61 -1.11 -1.59
CA ILE A 251 -12.55 -1.86 -0.94
C ILE A 251 -13.21 -2.93 -0.05
N ILE A 252 -12.94 -4.20 -0.34
CA ILE A 252 -13.33 -5.32 0.52
C ILE A 252 -12.11 -5.68 1.37
N ALA A 253 -12.15 -5.26 2.62
CA ALA A 253 -11.06 -5.38 3.58
C ALA A 253 -11.29 -6.49 4.61
N ASP A 254 -12.16 -7.46 4.30
CA ASP A 254 -12.48 -8.59 5.15
C ASP A 254 -11.24 -9.37 5.58
N GLU A 255 -11.29 -9.93 6.78
CA GLU A 255 -10.22 -10.78 7.30
C GLU A 255 -9.91 -11.94 6.34
N MET A 256 -8.70 -12.44 6.39
CA MET A 256 -8.28 -13.54 5.53
C MET A 256 -9.11 -14.80 5.76
N GLY A 257 -9.46 -15.50 4.68
CA GLY A 257 -10.29 -16.69 4.72
C GLY A 257 -11.80 -16.44 4.63
N LEU A 258 -12.30 -15.20 4.67
CA LEU A 258 -13.72 -14.85 4.54
C LEU A 258 -14.22 -14.80 3.08
N GLY A 259 -13.44 -15.26 2.12
CA GLY A 259 -13.89 -15.37 0.73
C GLY A 259 -14.02 -14.03 0.01
N LYS A 260 -13.03 -13.14 0.11
CA LYS A 260 -12.99 -11.88 -0.66
C LYS A 260 -13.11 -12.10 -2.17
N THR A 261 -12.46 -13.15 -2.69
CA THR A 261 -12.47 -13.51 -4.12
C THR A 261 -13.88 -13.80 -4.63
N ILE A 262 -14.67 -14.60 -3.89
CA ILE A 262 -16.04 -14.92 -4.31
C ILE A 262 -16.96 -13.68 -4.25
N GLN A 263 -16.72 -12.76 -3.31
CA GLN A 263 -17.46 -11.50 -3.24
C GLN A 263 -17.15 -10.60 -4.44
N ALA A 264 -15.88 -10.54 -4.86
CA ALA A 264 -15.48 -9.79 -6.07
C ALA A 264 -16.07 -10.39 -7.35
N ILE A 265 -16.03 -11.72 -7.49
CA ILE A 265 -16.64 -12.44 -8.63
C ILE A 265 -18.16 -12.22 -8.61
N GLY A 266 -18.82 -12.37 -7.45
CA GLY A 266 -20.25 -12.14 -7.33
C GLY A 266 -20.65 -10.69 -7.66
N THR A 267 -19.83 -9.71 -7.27
CA THR A 267 -20.06 -8.30 -7.65
C THR A 267 -19.97 -8.13 -9.17
N ALA A 268 -18.95 -8.72 -9.81
CA ALA A 268 -18.78 -8.66 -11.25
C ALA A 268 -19.95 -9.34 -11.99
N GLU A 269 -20.37 -10.53 -11.56
CA GLU A 269 -21.49 -11.26 -12.19
C GLU A 269 -22.83 -10.52 -12.00
N LEU A 270 -23.08 -9.88 -10.84
CA LEU A 270 -24.24 -9.04 -10.65
C LEU A 270 -24.27 -7.88 -11.67
N LEU A 271 -23.15 -7.17 -11.81
CA LEU A 271 -23.06 -6.05 -12.73
C LEU A 271 -23.15 -6.50 -14.21
N ARG A 272 -22.57 -7.67 -14.55
CA ARG A 272 -22.66 -8.26 -15.90
C ARG A 272 -24.09 -8.68 -16.24
N LYS A 273 -24.79 -9.34 -15.31
CA LYS A 273 -26.18 -9.79 -15.48
C LYS A 273 -27.13 -8.63 -15.72
N GLU A 274 -26.85 -7.47 -15.12
CA GLU A 274 -27.60 -6.22 -15.33
C GLU A 274 -27.16 -5.43 -16.58
N GLY A 275 -26.22 -5.96 -17.35
CA GLY A 275 -25.70 -5.30 -18.56
C GLY A 275 -24.94 -4.00 -18.28
N LEU A 276 -24.42 -3.81 -17.06
CA LEU A 276 -23.67 -2.62 -16.67
C LEU A 276 -22.18 -2.73 -17.04
N ILE A 277 -21.65 -3.95 -17.14
CA ILE A 277 -20.26 -4.22 -17.53
C ILE A 277 -20.21 -5.41 -18.50
N GLY A 278 -19.27 -5.37 -19.45
CA GLY A 278 -18.96 -6.47 -20.36
C GLY A 278 -17.57 -7.06 -20.14
N SER A 279 -16.65 -6.28 -19.61
CA SER A 279 -15.24 -6.63 -19.45
C SER A 279 -14.74 -6.43 -18.01
N VAL A 280 -13.96 -7.40 -17.52
CA VAL A 280 -13.34 -7.39 -16.20
C VAL A 280 -11.85 -7.66 -16.31
N LEU A 281 -11.02 -6.74 -15.87
CA LEU A 281 -9.57 -6.93 -15.77
C LEU A 281 -9.19 -7.20 -14.31
N ILE A 282 -8.49 -8.30 -14.07
CA ILE A 282 -8.03 -8.71 -12.74
C ILE A 282 -6.52 -8.54 -12.65
N LEU A 283 -6.06 -7.67 -11.74
CA LEU A 283 -4.67 -7.52 -11.35
C LEU A 283 -4.40 -8.27 -10.07
N CYS A 284 -3.47 -9.21 -10.11
CA CYS A 284 -3.12 -10.03 -8.95
C CYS A 284 -1.61 -10.35 -8.90
N PRO A 285 -1.10 -10.85 -7.77
CA PRO A 285 0.21 -11.48 -7.72
C PRO A 285 0.38 -12.58 -8.75
N THR A 286 1.59 -12.78 -9.27
CA THR A 286 1.87 -13.80 -10.30
C THR A 286 1.41 -15.20 -9.87
N SER A 287 1.55 -15.52 -8.58
CA SER A 287 1.15 -16.81 -7.99
C SER A 287 -0.36 -17.07 -8.02
N LEU A 288 -1.19 -16.02 -8.09
CA LEU A 288 -2.64 -16.14 -7.98
C LEU A 288 -3.37 -16.21 -9.33
N LYS A 289 -2.69 -15.98 -10.47
CA LYS A 289 -3.33 -15.94 -11.79
C LYS A 289 -4.19 -17.17 -12.09
N TYR A 290 -3.64 -18.36 -11.90
CA TYR A 290 -4.33 -19.60 -12.18
C TYR A 290 -5.36 -19.97 -11.14
N GLN A 291 -5.16 -19.56 -9.89
CA GLN A 291 -6.18 -19.70 -8.85
C GLN A 291 -7.42 -18.87 -9.20
N TRP A 292 -7.25 -17.59 -9.57
CA TRP A 292 -8.35 -16.75 -10.05
C TRP A 292 -9.09 -17.38 -11.22
N ARG A 293 -8.34 -17.92 -12.20
CA ARG A 293 -8.94 -18.66 -13.33
C ARG A 293 -9.76 -19.86 -12.84
N SER A 294 -9.23 -20.62 -11.90
CA SER A 294 -9.93 -21.80 -11.37
C SER A 294 -11.19 -21.42 -10.59
N GLU A 295 -11.13 -20.36 -9.76
CA GLU A 295 -12.27 -19.88 -8.98
C GLU A 295 -13.38 -19.30 -9.86
N ILE A 296 -13.03 -18.51 -10.91
CA ILE A 296 -14.02 -18.03 -11.87
C ILE A 296 -14.75 -19.20 -12.55
N LYS A 297 -14.02 -20.19 -13.05
CA LYS A 297 -14.61 -21.39 -13.67
C LYS A 297 -15.44 -22.23 -12.70
N LYS A 298 -15.05 -22.27 -11.41
CA LYS A 298 -15.79 -22.98 -10.36
C LYS A 298 -17.12 -22.29 -10.04
N PHE A 299 -17.13 -20.96 -9.99
CA PHE A 299 -18.26 -20.20 -9.49
C PHE A 299 -19.18 -19.68 -10.61
N THR A 300 -18.70 -19.62 -11.85
CA THR A 300 -19.43 -19.04 -12.99
C THR A 300 -19.30 -19.90 -14.25
N ASP A 301 -20.11 -19.59 -15.27
CA ASP A 301 -19.97 -20.13 -16.64
C ASP A 301 -19.15 -19.21 -17.55
N ALA A 302 -18.60 -18.11 -17.03
CA ALA A 302 -17.91 -17.12 -17.80
C ALA A 302 -16.54 -17.62 -18.31
N GLU A 303 -16.20 -17.26 -19.52
CA GLU A 303 -14.87 -17.50 -20.07
C GLU A 303 -13.84 -16.57 -19.45
N VAL A 304 -12.63 -17.10 -19.26
CA VAL A 304 -11.54 -16.38 -18.60
C VAL A 304 -10.21 -16.65 -19.29
N PHE A 305 -9.48 -15.59 -19.56
CA PHE A 305 -8.17 -15.62 -20.19
C PHE A 305 -7.07 -15.09 -19.26
N VAL A 306 -5.92 -15.81 -19.22
CA VAL A 306 -4.73 -15.37 -18.47
C VAL A 306 -3.76 -14.71 -19.43
N ILE A 307 -3.49 -13.42 -19.24
CA ILE A 307 -2.57 -12.63 -20.06
C ILE A 307 -1.12 -12.91 -19.61
N GLU A 308 -0.33 -13.50 -20.53
CA GLU A 308 1.07 -13.86 -20.29
C GLU A 308 1.88 -14.00 -21.57
N GLY A 309 3.16 -14.30 -21.44
CA GLY A 309 4.09 -14.45 -22.55
C GLY A 309 4.82 -13.16 -22.92
N SER A 310 5.30 -13.06 -24.16
CA SER A 310 6.02 -11.87 -24.65
C SER A 310 5.14 -10.63 -24.73
N HIS A 311 5.75 -9.45 -24.79
CA HIS A 311 5.02 -8.18 -24.89
C HIS A 311 4.03 -8.15 -26.07
N LEU A 312 4.42 -8.71 -27.22
CA LEU A 312 3.54 -8.77 -28.41
C LEU A 312 2.32 -9.66 -28.15
N LYS A 313 2.53 -10.87 -27.63
CA LYS A 313 1.43 -11.78 -27.27
C LYS A 313 0.48 -11.16 -26.24
N ARG A 314 1.02 -10.44 -25.24
CA ARG A 314 0.17 -9.76 -24.26
C ARG A 314 -0.64 -8.62 -24.88
N LYS A 315 -0.05 -7.84 -25.82
CA LYS A 315 -0.77 -6.77 -26.53
C LYS A 315 -2.00 -7.30 -27.28
N GLU A 316 -1.89 -8.44 -27.94
CA GLU A 316 -3.01 -9.12 -28.60
C GLU A 316 -4.02 -9.65 -27.58
N ALA A 317 -3.54 -10.20 -26.46
CA ALA A 317 -4.37 -10.79 -25.42
C ALA A 317 -5.31 -9.79 -24.73
N TYR A 318 -4.94 -8.51 -24.65
CA TYR A 318 -5.83 -7.48 -24.09
C TYR A 318 -7.10 -7.29 -24.91
N ASN A 319 -7.06 -7.54 -26.23
CA ASN A 319 -8.19 -7.35 -27.15
C ASN A 319 -9.05 -8.62 -27.34
N ARG A 320 -8.77 -9.68 -26.59
CA ARG A 320 -9.54 -10.93 -26.67
C ARG A 320 -10.98 -10.72 -26.17
N PRO A 321 -11.96 -11.52 -26.68
CA PRO A 321 -13.38 -11.36 -26.37
C PRO A 321 -13.77 -11.84 -24.97
N GLU A 322 -12.97 -12.67 -24.32
CA GLU A 322 -13.32 -13.23 -23.02
C GLU A 322 -13.60 -12.13 -21.99
N PRO A 323 -14.73 -12.24 -21.25
CA PRO A 323 -15.15 -11.20 -20.32
C PRO A 323 -14.18 -11.01 -19.16
N TYR A 324 -13.50 -12.07 -18.71
CA TYR A 324 -12.50 -11.99 -17.66
C TYR A 324 -11.08 -12.12 -18.19
N LYS A 325 -10.25 -11.14 -17.89
CA LYS A 325 -8.82 -11.13 -18.21
C LYS A 325 -8.01 -10.99 -16.95
N ILE A 326 -7.00 -11.86 -16.79
CA ILE A 326 -6.16 -11.90 -15.59
C ILE A 326 -4.72 -11.57 -15.96
N ILE A 327 -4.11 -10.62 -15.26
CA ILE A 327 -2.72 -10.25 -15.46
C ILE A 327 -2.00 -10.07 -14.12
N SER A 328 -0.69 -10.36 -14.09
CA SER A 328 0.10 -10.10 -12.88
C SER A 328 0.53 -8.63 -12.80
N TYR A 329 0.72 -8.13 -11.57
CA TYR A 329 1.24 -6.78 -11.33
C TYR A 329 2.55 -6.48 -12.07
N ASN A 330 3.47 -7.45 -12.11
CA ASN A 330 4.76 -7.30 -12.80
C ASN A 330 4.59 -7.16 -14.31
N SER A 331 3.70 -7.96 -14.92
CA SER A 331 3.39 -7.85 -16.34
C SER A 331 2.68 -6.53 -16.66
N ALA A 332 1.76 -6.10 -15.81
CA ALA A 332 1.07 -4.82 -15.93
C ALA A 332 2.05 -3.62 -15.87
N ALA A 333 3.06 -3.68 -15.00
CA ALA A 333 4.09 -2.65 -14.92
C ALA A 333 4.89 -2.50 -16.23
N ASN A 334 5.17 -3.60 -16.90
CA ASN A 334 5.85 -3.60 -18.20
C ASN A 334 4.95 -3.10 -19.34
N ASP A 335 3.64 -3.23 -19.20
CA ASP A 335 2.64 -2.89 -20.22
C ASP A 335 1.95 -1.52 -19.97
N ILE A 336 2.56 -0.65 -19.17
CA ILE A 336 1.99 0.64 -18.73
C ILE A 336 1.49 1.53 -19.88
N LYS A 337 2.10 1.44 -21.08
CA LYS A 337 1.67 2.20 -22.27
C LYS A 337 0.39 1.64 -22.87
N ILE A 338 0.24 0.32 -22.86
CA ILE A 338 -0.97 -0.36 -23.37
C ILE A 338 -2.12 -0.11 -22.39
N LEU A 339 -1.87 -0.28 -21.11
CA LEU A 339 -2.86 -0.11 -20.05
C LEU A 339 -3.41 1.32 -19.96
N GLY A 340 -2.60 2.33 -20.27
CA GLY A 340 -3.05 3.72 -20.33
C GLY A 340 -4.01 4.05 -21.48
N CYS A 341 -4.16 3.16 -22.44
CA CYS A 341 -5.11 3.27 -23.55
C CYS A 341 -6.22 2.20 -23.50
N LEU A 342 -6.13 1.27 -22.56
CA LEU A 342 -7.08 0.18 -22.38
C LEU A 342 -8.35 0.71 -21.69
N GLN A 343 -9.49 0.50 -22.32
CA GLN A 343 -10.79 0.69 -21.67
C GLN A 343 -11.24 -0.65 -21.11
N THR A 344 -11.49 -0.70 -19.81
CA THR A 344 -12.10 -1.84 -19.14
C THR A 344 -13.22 -1.35 -18.25
N ASP A 345 -14.36 -2.05 -18.27
CA ASP A 345 -15.52 -1.58 -17.50
C ASP A 345 -15.26 -1.77 -15.99
N MET A 346 -14.66 -2.89 -15.61
CA MET A 346 -14.39 -3.20 -14.21
C MET A 346 -12.94 -3.65 -13.98
N LEU A 347 -12.33 -3.10 -12.92
CA LEU A 347 -11.00 -3.45 -12.44
C LEU A 347 -11.10 -4.15 -11.09
N ILE A 348 -10.56 -5.36 -10.98
CA ILE A 348 -10.37 -6.05 -9.70
C ILE A 348 -8.88 -6.06 -9.37
N MET A 349 -8.51 -5.61 -8.18
CA MET A 349 -7.12 -5.65 -7.69
C MET A 349 -7.03 -6.49 -6.42
N ASP A 350 -6.26 -7.56 -6.47
CA ASP A 350 -6.08 -8.48 -5.32
C ASP A 350 -4.72 -8.26 -4.65
N GLU A 351 -4.69 -8.40 -3.31
CA GLU A 351 -3.51 -8.16 -2.47
C GLU A 351 -2.88 -6.77 -2.73
N VAL A 352 -3.75 -5.74 -2.70
CA VAL A 352 -3.39 -4.36 -3.08
C VAL A 352 -2.31 -3.74 -2.17
N GLN A 353 -2.06 -4.26 -0.99
CA GLN A 353 -0.97 -3.82 -0.11
C GLN A 353 0.41 -3.86 -0.80
N ARG A 354 0.56 -4.56 -1.91
CA ARG A 354 1.76 -4.50 -2.77
C ARG A 354 1.93 -3.17 -3.50
N LEU A 355 0.86 -2.37 -3.61
CA LEU A 355 0.84 -1.08 -4.30
C LEU A 355 1.00 0.11 -3.36
N LYS A 356 1.22 -0.11 -2.07
CA LYS A 356 1.30 0.90 -1.03
C LYS A 356 2.38 1.98 -1.27
N ASN A 357 3.40 1.69 -2.05
CA ASN A 357 4.43 2.66 -2.40
C ASN A 357 4.12 3.32 -3.76
N TRP A 358 3.79 4.60 -3.74
CA TRP A 358 3.41 5.41 -4.89
C TRP A 358 4.46 5.48 -6.00
N ASN A 359 5.74 5.38 -5.62
CA ASN A 359 6.85 5.58 -6.53
C ASN A 359 7.22 4.33 -7.34
N THR A 360 6.63 3.17 -7.04
CA THR A 360 6.92 1.95 -7.79
C THR A 360 6.31 1.97 -9.20
N GLN A 361 6.97 1.32 -10.15
CA GLN A 361 6.45 1.18 -11.51
C GLN A 361 5.09 0.48 -11.52
N ILE A 362 4.91 -0.51 -10.63
CA ILE A 362 3.67 -1.27 -10.48
C ILE A 362 2.51 -0.34 -10.07
N SER A 363 2.72 0.48 -9.03
CA SER A 363 1.71 1.43 -8.56
C SER A 363 1.34 2.46 -9.63
N ARG A 364 2.34 2.96 -10.37
CA ARG A 364 2.11 3.90 -11.48
C ARG A 364 1.35 3.26 -12.65
N ALA A 365 1.59 1.98 -12.94
CA ALA A 365 0.87 1.27 -13.99
C ALA A 365 -0.59 1.04 -13.60
N ALA A 366 -0.84 0.57 -12.37
CA ALA A 366 -2.19 0.35 -11.87
C ALA A 366 -3.03 1.64 -11.89
N ARG A 367 -2.46 2.79 -11.53
CA ARG A 367 -3.13 4.11 -11.56
C ARG A 367 -3.46 4.64 -12.95
N LYS A 368 -2.89 4.08 -14.01
CA LYS A 368 -3.21 4.48 -15.39
C LYS A 368 -4.38 3.72 -15.99
N ILE A 369 -4.85 2.67 -15.33
CA ILE A 369 -5.99 1.90 -15.79
C ILE A 369 -7.26 2.67 -15.42
N GLU A 370 -7.98 3.12 -16.42
CA GLU A 370 -9.28 3.75 -16.24
C GLU A 370 -10.39 2.70 -16.28
N SER A 371 -11.27 2.72 -15.29
CA SER A 371 -12.43 1.84 -15.20
C SER A 371 -13.59 2.53 -14.50
N ASP A 372 -14.82 2.23 -14.91
CA ASP A 372 -16.03 2.77 -14.30
C ASP A 372 -16.33 2.10 -12.95
N TYR A 373 -15.96 0.82 -12.84
CA TYR A 373 -16.15 0.00 -11.63
C TYR A 373 -14.81 -0.53 -11.13
N SER A 374 -14.65 -0.62 -9.81
CA SER A 374 -13.47 -1.27 -9.24
C SER A 374 -13.76 -1.96 -7.91
N VAL A 375 -13.18 -3.14 -7.72
CA VAL A 375 -13.17 -3.85 -6.44
C VAL A 375 -11.74 -4.14 -6.04
N ILE A 376 -11.37 -3.60 -4.91
CA ILE A 376 -10.02 -3.73 -4.34
C ILE A 376 -10.09 -4.69 -3.16
N LEU A 377 -9.25 -5.73 -3.19
CA LEU A 377 -9.19 -6.75 -2.16
C LEU A 377 -7.90 -6.60 -1.36
N SER A 378 -8.05 -6.54 -0.04
CA SER A 378 -6.93 -6.57 0.90
C SER A 378 -7.34 -7.26 2.19
N GLY A 379 -6.50 -8.15 2.70
CA GLY A 379 -6.68 -8.68 4.06
C GLY A 379 -6.15 -7.71 5.13
N THR A 380 -5.24 -6.82 4.72
CA THR A 380 -4.53 -5.89 5.59
C THR A 380 -4.33 -4.54 4.87
N PRO A 381 -5.39 -3.72 4.73
CA PRO A 381 -5.31 -2.44 4.02
C PRO A 381 -4.43 -1.42 4.74
N LEU A 382 -4.17 -1.63 6.02
CA LEU A 382 -3.30 -0.81 6.86
C LEU A 382 -2.32 -1.71 7.61
N GLU A 383 -1.06 -1.81 7.17
CA GLU A 383 -0.06 -2.65 7.84
C GLU A 383 0.86 -1.84 8.76
N ASN A 384 1.29 -0.66 8.32
CA ASN A 384 2.36 0.04 9.02
C ASN A 384 2.21 1.55 9.11
N LYS A 385 1.55 2.19 8.14
CA LYS A 385 1.44 3.64 8.05
C LYS A 385 0.11 4.06 7.48
N LEU A 386 -0.45 5.13 8.01
CA LEU A 386 -1.71 5.71 7.52
C LEU A 386 -1.63 6.15 6.04
N ASP A 387 -0.41 6.48 5.57
CA ASP A 387 -0.14 6.78 4.16
C ASP A 387 -0.44 5.59 3.22
N GLU A 388 -0.31 4.34 3.72
CA GLU A 388 -0.64 3.13 2.95
C GLU A 388 -2.13 3.07 2.65
N LEU A 389 -2.98 3.34 3.66
CA LEU A 389 -4.42 3.42 3.50
C LEU A 389 -4.82 4.56 2.54
N TYR A 390 -4.21 5.75 2.70
CA TYR A 390 -4.43 6.86 1.80
C TYR A 390 -4.15 6.47 0.34
N SER A 391 -3.02 5.81 0.09
CA SER A 391 -2.63 5.32 -1.24
C SER A 391 -3.62 4.30 -1.83
N ILE A 392 -4.19 3.42 -1.00
CA ILE A 392 -5.19 2.42 -1.43
C ILE A 392 -6.51 3.09 -1.76
N VAL A 393 -6.96 4.04 -0.93
CA VAL A 393 -8.21 4.77 -1.14
C VAL A 393 -8.19 5.56 -2.45
N GLU A 394 -7.05 6.10 -2.86
CA GLU A 394 -6.90 6.79 -4.15
C GLU A 394 -7.17 5.92 -5.38
N PHE A 395 -7.05 4.59 -5.30
CA PHE A 395 -7.46 3.71 -6.41
C PHE A 395 -8.98 3.64 -6.57
N VAL A 396 -9.73 3.96 -5.51
CA VAL A 396 -11.20 3.95 -5.51
C VAL A 396 -11.74 5.36 -5.76
N ASP A 397 -11.28 6.33 -4.99
CA ASP A 397 -11.70 7.74 -5.12
C ASP A 397 -10.59 8.70 -4.67
N ASN A 398 -9.96 9.36 -5.62
CA ASN A 398 -8.90 10.36 -5.40
C ASN A 398 -9.35 11.59 -4.58
N PHE A 399 -10.65 11.75 -4.36
CA PHE A 399 -11.22 12.91 -3.69
C PHE A 399 -11.83 12.57 -2.32
N ARG A 400 -11.81 11.29 -1.95
CA ARG A 400 -12.49 10.79 -0.74
C ARG A 400 -11.88 11.33 0.55
N LEU A 401 -10.58 11.21 0.65
CA LEU A 401 -9.82 11.83 1.71
C LEU A 401 -9.43 13.25 1.29
N ALA A 402 -9.22 14.13 2.25
CA ALA A 402 -8.73 15.48 1.94
C ALA A 402 -7.41 15.41 1.17
N PRO A 403 -6.99 16.49 0.49
CA PRO A 403 -5.65 16.55 -0.12
C PRO A 403 -4.59 16.06 0.85
N TYR A 404 -3.60 15.32 0.36
CA TYR A 404 -2.62 14.65 1.22
C TYR A 404 -1.96 15.56 2.26
N TYR A 405 -1.67 16.81 1.91
CA TYR A 405 -1.08 17.76 2.86
C TYR A 405 -2.03 18.14 4.01
N LEU A 406 -3.36 18.26 3.75
CA LEU A 406 -4.39 18.47 4.79
C LEU A 406 -4.63 17.20 5.59
N PHE A 407 -4.64 16.05 4.92
CA PHE A 407 -4.74 14.75 5.56
C PHE A 407 -3.58 14.53 6.54
N LYS A 408 -2.36 14.83 6.09
CA LYS A 408 -1.16 14.75 6.93
C LYS A 408 -1.23 15.68 8.14
N ASP A 409 -1.59 16.93 7.94
CA ASP A 409 -1.68 17.93 9.02
C ASP A 409 -2.76 17.55 10.06
N LYS A 410 -3.89 17.01 9.57
CA LYS A 410 -5.00 16.63 10.44
C LYS A 410 -4.77 15.32 11.19
N HIS A 411 -4.22 14.30 10.54
CA HIS A 411 -4.23 12.93 11.07
C HIS A 411 -2.85 12.39 11.47
N ILE A 412 -1.76 13.07 11.10
CA ILE A 412 -0.39 12.60 11.38
C ILE A 412 0.29 13.59 12.33
N ILE A 413 0.70 13.11 13.49
CA ILE A 413 1.48 13.87 14.46
C ILE A 413 2.96 13.73 14.09
N THR A 414 3.65 14.86 13.90
CA THR A 414 5.08 14.88 13.56
C THR A 414 5.86 15.76 14.52
N ASP A 415 7.14 15.45 14.72
CA ASP A 415 8.08 16.33 15.43
C ASP A 415 8.58 17.48 14.53
N GLU A 416 9.47 18.32 15.07
CA GLU A 416 10.09 19.46 14.37
C GLU A 416 10.93 19.04 13.16
N THR A 417 11.39 17.80 13.12
CA THR A 417 12.16 17.24 11.99
C THR A 417 11.26 16.65 10.88
N GLY A 418 9.94 16.55 11.13
CA GLY A 418 8.96 15.92 10.26
C GLY A 418 8.84 14.40 10.45
N LYS A 419 9.43 13.86 11.53
CA LYS A 419 9.30 12.45 11.92
C LYS A 419 7.90 12.20 12.49
N VAL A 420 7.24 11.11 12.11
CA VAL A 420 5.91 10.75 12.59
C VAL A 420 5.98 10.23 14.02
N LEU A 421 5.28 10.89 14.93
CA LEU A 421 5.15 10.54 16.33
C LEU A 421 3.87 9.78 16.66
N GLY A 422 2.85 9.90 15.80
CA GLY A 422 1.56 9.25 16.04
C GLY A 422 0.51 9.60 15.03
N TYR A 423 -0.68 9.08 15.27
CA TYR A 423 -1.87 9.32 14.47
C TYR A 423 -3.02 9.75 15.39
N LYS A 424 -3.91 10.59 14.89
CA LYS A 424 -5.08 11.12 15.61
C LYS A 424 -6.30 11.20 14.70
N ASP A 425 -7.49 11.37 15.29
CA ASP A 425 -8.77 11.49 14.58
C ASP A 425 -9.03 10.31 13.62
N LEU A 426 -8.71 9.09 14.04
CA LEU A 426 -8.78 7.88 13.22
C LEU A 426 -10.23 7.51 12.89
N ASN A 427 -11.16 7.76 13.83
CA ASN A 427 -12.59 7.52 13.63
C ASN A 427 -13.20 8.41 12.53
N ASP A 428 -12.66 9.61 12.30
CA ASP A 428 -13.08 10.48 11.20
C ASP A 428 -12.75 9.85 9.83
N ILE A 429 -11.61 9.18 9.74
CA ILE A 429 -11.23 8.42 8.54
C ILE A 429 -12.19 7.25 8.33
N GLY A 430 -12.46 6.46 9.37
CA GLY A 430 -13.40 5.34 9.31
C GLY A 430 -14.80 5.77 8.82
N LYS A 431 -15.36 6.84 9.38
CA LYS A 431 -16.64 7.41 8.94
C LYS A 431 -16.63 7.83 7.47
N LYS A 432 -15.56 8.45 6.99
CA LYS A 432 -15.42 8.85 5.58
C LYS A 432 -15.34 7.66 4.63
N LEU A 433 -14.83 6.53 5.08
CA LEU A 433 -14.64 5.33 4.26
C LEU A 433 -15.86 4.40 4.29
N GLY A 434 -16.80 4.55 5.21
CA GLY A 434 -17.89 3.60 5.48
C GLY A 434 -18.82 3.27 4.32
N ASP A 435 -18.86 4.07 3.24
CA ASP A 435 -19.67 3.77 2.04
C ASP A 435 -18.84 3.22 0.86
N ILE A 436 -17.49 3.12 1.00
CA ILE A 436 -16.60 2.56 -0.01
C ILE A 436 -15.69 1.44 0.52
N LEU A 437 -15.57 1.28 1.85
CA LEU A 437 -14.77 0.24 2.48
C LEU A 437 -15.65 -0.59 3.41
N ILE A 438 -15.62 -1.90 3.22
CA ILE A 438 -16.25 -2.88 4.13
C ILE A 438 -15.19 -3.78 4.72
N ARG A 439 -15.24 -3.99 6.05
CA ARG A 439 -14.36 -4.86 6.79
C ARG A 439 -15.13 -5.66 7.82
N ARG A 440 -14.88 -6.96 7.86
CA ARG A 440 -15.45 -7.89 8.83
C ARG A 440 -14.35 -8.83 9.31
N ARG A 441 -14.41 -9.17 10.58
CA ARG A 441 -13.52 -10.15 11.20
C ARG A 441 -14.25 -11.49 11.29
N LYS A 442 -13.51 -12.59 11.41
CA LYS A 442 -14.09 -13.95 11.58
C LYS A 442 -15.05 -14.00 12.77
N LYS A 443 -14.69 -13.33 13.87
CA LYS A 443 -15.55 -13.22 15.07
C LYS A 443 -16.88 -12.48 14.86
N ASP A 444 -16.92 -11.57 13.89
CA ASP A 444 -18.10 -10.72 13.65
C ASP A 444 -19.15 -11.44 12.78
N VAL A 445 -18.76 -12.44 12.01
CA VAL A 445 -19.61 -13.09 11.00
C VAL A 445 -20.37 -14.32 11.51
N LYS A 446 -20.34 -14.60 12.81
CA LYS A 446 -21.07 -15.70 13.48
C LYS A 446 -20.95 -17.06 12.74
N LEU A 447 -19.83 -17.31 12.10
CA LEU A 447 -19.58 -18.59 11.46
C LEU A 447 -19.19 -19.62 12.53
N GLN A 448 -19.67 -20.85 12.38
CA GLN A 448 -19.10 -21.98 13.10
C GLN A 448 -17.71 -22.27 12.49
N MET A 449 -16.74 -21.50 12.91
CA MET A 449 -15.35 -21.79 12.59
C MET A 449 -14.81 -22.73 13.68
N PRO A 450 -13.98 -23.71 13.32
CA PRO A 450 -13.34 -24.54 14.31
C PRO A 450 -12.44 -23.72 15.24
N GLU A 451 -12.16 -24.25 16.41
CA GLU A 451 -11.28 -23.59 17.37
C GLU A 451 -9.85 -23.50 16.84
N ARG A 452 -9.16 -22.43 17.19
CA ARG A 452 -7.75 -22.23 16.89
C ARG A 452 -6.95 -22.21 18.18
N SER A 453 -5.91 -23.06 18.25
CA SER A 453 -4.94 -23.11 19.34
C SER A 453 -3.56 -22.74 18.82
N ASP A 454 -2.96 -21.70 19.42
CA ASP A 454 -1.62 -21.23 19.08
C ASP A 454 -0.63 -21.69 20.18
N LYS A 455 0.39 -22.47 19.78
CA LYS A 455 1.43 -22.98 20.68
C LYS A 455 2.80 -22.45 20.23
N ASN A 456 3.57 -21.91 21.17
CA ASN A 456 4.96 -21.57 20.95
C ASN A 456 5.83 -22.62 21.62
N LEU A 457 6.61 -23.35 20.83
CA LEU A 457 7.56 -24.35 21.31
C LEU A 457 8.95 -23.74 21.30
N PHE A 458 9.56 -23.68 22.47
CA PHE A 458 10.90 -23.13 22.66
C PHE A 458 11.95 -24.20 22.42
N ILE A 459 12.75 -24.04 21.36
CA ILE A 459 13.76 -25.00 20.94
C ILE A 459 15.13 -24.36 21.07
N PRO A 460 15.99 -24.87 22.00
CA PRO A 460 17.31 -24.28 22.22
C PRO A 460 18.25 -24.51 21.03
N MET A 461 19.17 -23.57 20.84
CA MET A 461 20.28 -23.71 19.87
C MET A 461 21.30 -24.75 20.34
N THR A 462 22.07 -25.30 19.39
CA THR A 462 23.33 -26.01 19.73
C THR A 462 24.38 -25.00 20.22
N ASN A 463 25.43 -25.49 20.88
CA ASN A 463 26.52 -24.60 21.35
C ASN A 463 27.16 -23.82 20.19
N GLU A 464 27.36 -24.48 19.06
CA GLU A 464 27.94 -23.86 17.86
C GLU A 464 27.01 -22.77 17.26
N GLN A 465 25.71 -23.03 17.26
CA GLN A 465 24.73 -22.00 16.84
C GLN A 465 24.75 -20.80 17.79
N MET A 466 24.85 -21.06 19.12
CA MET A 466 24.88 -20.01 20.11
C MET A 466 26.14 -19.13 19.95
N GLU A 467 27.33 -19.73 19.72
CA GLU A 467 28.57 -19.00 19.43
C GLU A 467 28.43 -18.13 18.21
N MET A 468 27.92 -18.67 17.08
CA MET A 468 27.67 -17.92 15.86
C MET A 468 26.66 -16.77 16.08
N HIS A 469 25.57 -17.03 16.81
CA HIS A 469 24.56 -16.02 17.11
C HIS A 469 25.18 -14.87 17.93
N GLN A 470 26.01 -15.19 18.92
CA GLN A 470 26.67 -14.22 19.79
C GLN A 470 27.69 -13.37 19.02
N GLU A 471 28.39 -13.97 18.05
CA GLU A 471 29.30 -13.23 17.16
C GLU A 471 28.55 -12.13 16.39
N TRP A 472 27.42 -12.47 15.75
CA TRP A 472 26.61 -11.49 15.02
C TRP A 472 25.95 -10.48 15.96
N GLN A 473 25.52 -10.88 17.15
CA GLN A 473 24.98 -10.02 18.19
C GLN A 473 26.00 -8.97 18.63
N ASN A 474 27.26 -9.35 18.79
CA ASN A 474 28.34 -8.41 19.09
C ASN A 474 28.54 -7.36 17.98
N GLN A 475 28.43 -7.76 16.71
CA GLN A 475 28.48 -6.82 15.59
C GLN A 475 27.28 -5.85 15.60
N VAL A 476 26.10 -6.34 15.92
CA VAL A 476 24.91 -5.51 16.11
C VAL A 476 25.10 -4.54 17.27
N ARG A 477 25.63 -5.00 18.41
CA ARG A 477 25.94 -4.18 19.60
C ARG A 477 26.84 -3.00 19.25
N LEU A 478 27.91 -3.20 18.48
CA LEU A 478 28.79 -2.12 18.05
C LEU A 478 28.06 -1.03 17.25
N LEU A 479 27.13 -1.42 16.38
CA LEU A 479 26.33 -0.49 15.59
C LEU A 479 25.28 0.23 16.45
N VAL A 480 24.72 -0.45 17.46
CA VAL A 480 23.79 0.14 18.44
C VAL A 480 24.52 1.19 19.29
N LEU A 481 25.68 0.88 19.83
CA LEU A 481 26.50 1.84 20.60
C LEU A 481 26.88 3.07 19.77
N LYS A 482 27.22 2.85 18.49
CA LYS A 482 27.48 3.94 17.54
C LYS A 482 26.23 4.80 17.35
N TRP A 483 25.06 4.21 17.20
CA TRP A 483 23.80 4.94 17.06
C TRP A 483 23.42 5.70 18.33
N ARG A 484 23.55 5.09 19.51
CA ARG A 484 23.30 5.76 20.80
C ARG A 484 24.17 7.01 20.98
N ARG A 485 25.44 6.92 20.55
CA ARG A 485 26.39 8.03 20.66
C ARG A 485 26.14 9.15 19.65
N MET A 486 25.77 8.82 18.42
CA MET A 486 25.71 9.76 17.30
C MET A 486 24.29 10.13 16.89
N HIS A 487 23.27 9.40 17.36
CA HIS A 487 21.89 9.43 16.91
C HIS A 487 21.70 9.32 15.38
N PHE A 488 22.73 8.79 14.72
CA PHE A 488 22.78 8.63 13.25
C PHE A 488 23.57 7.39 12.88
N LEU A 489 23.07 6.67 11.85
CA LEU A 489 23.82 5.63 11.15
C LEU A 489 23.86 5.93 9.65
N SER A 490 25.01 5.76 9.02
CA SER A 490 25.16 5.84 7.57
C SER A 490 24.33 4.76 6.87
N ASP A 491 23.98 4.97 5.60
CA ASP A 491 23.27 3.95 4.81
C ASP A 491 24.02 2.63 4.73
N LYS A 492 25.37 2.67 4.78
CA LYS A 492 26.23 1.48 4.83
C LYS A 492 26.07 0.75 6.16
N ASP A 493 26.05 1.47 7.27
CA ASP A 493 25.87 0.87 8.60
C ASP A 493 24.45 0.32 8.78
N ARG A 494 23.42 1.01 8.26
CA ARG A 494 22.05 0.50 8.26
C ARG A 494 21.92 -0.81 7.48
N LYS A 495 22.55 -0.92 6.31
CA LYS A 495 22.58 -2.17 5.52
C LYS A 495 23.29 -3.28 6.26
N ARG A 496 24.43 -3.00 6.94
CA ARG A 496 25.14 -3.98 7.77
C ARG A 496 24.30 -4.46 8.92
N LEU A 497 23.62 -3.53 9.64
CA LEU A 497 22.73 -3.88 10.74
C LEU A 497 21.63 -4.86 10.30
N LEU A 498 20.94 -4.55 9.19
CA LEU A 498 19.90 -5.42 8.63
C LEU A 498 20.46 -6.80 8.21
N LEU A 499 21.69 -6.82 7.68
CA LEU A 499 22.36 -8.06 7.32
C LEU A 499 22.64 -8.90 8.57
N PHE A 500 23.23 -8.32 9.62
CA PHE A 500 23.57 -9.04 10.84
C PHE A 500 22.31 -9.57 11.55
N LEU A 501 21.25 -8.76 11.67
CA LEU A 501 19.96 -9.21 12.19
C LEU A 501 19.37 -10.36 11.38
N SER A 502 19.55 -10.35 10.07
CA SER A 502 19.13 -11.45 9.20
C SER A 502 19.96 -12.72 9.44
N GLN A 503 21.27 -12.57 9.64
CA GLN A 503 22.19 -13.68 9.94
C GLN A 503 21.89 -14.30 11.30
N MET A 504 21.64 -13.49 12.34
CA MET A 504 21.22 -13.99 13.65
C MET A 504 19.95 -14.88 13.52
N ARG A 505 18.95 -14.45 12.75
CA ARG A 505 17.74 -15.24 12.51
C ARG A 505 18.02 -16.55 11.76
N MET A 506 18.91 -16.49 10.73
CA MET A 506 19.29 -17.70 9.98
C MET A 506 19.98 -18.73 10.89
N VAL A 507 20.82 -18.26 11.80
CA VAL A 507 21.51 -19.13 12.77
C VAL A 507 20.52 -19.78 13.73
N CYS A 508 19.49 -19.06 14.19
CA CYS A 508 18.43 -19.64 15.03
C CYS A 508 17.76 -20.86 14.37
N ASP A 509 17.69 -20.91 13.05
CA ASP A 509 17.10 -22.01 12.31
C ASP A 509 18.11 -23.12 12.01
N SER A 510 19.23 -22.80 11.31
CA SER A 510 20.31 -23.72 11.00
C SER A 510 21.55 -23.00 10.45
N SER A 511 22.76 -23.40 10.83
CA SER A 511 24.02 -22.92 10.25
C SER A 511 24.09 -23.16 8.73
N TYR A 512 23.46 -24.20 8.25
CA TYR A 512 23.42 -24.57 6.82
C TYR A 512 22.82 -23.47 5.94
N ILE A 513 21.93 -22.64 6.49
CA ILE A 513 21.34 -21.52 5.73
C ILE A 513 22.43 -20.52 5.34
N LEU A 514 23.47 -20.35 6.16
CA LEU A 514 24.59 -19.43 5.91
C LEU A 514 25.62 -20.03 4.98
N ASP A 515 26.22 -21.16 5.35
CA ASP A 515 27.44 -21.70 4.73
C ASP A 515 27.20 -22.86 3.73
N GLN A 516 26.03 -23.51 3.79
CA GLN A 516 25.65 -24.69 3.00
C GLN A 516 26.57 -25.92 3.22
N LYS A 517 27.32 -25.94 4.31
CA LYS A 517 28.31 -26.97 4.64
C LYS A 517 28.03 -27.61 5.99
N THR A 518 27.95 -26.80 7.03
CA THR A 518 27.73 -27.27 8.40
C THR A 518 26.24 -27.41 8.68
N ARG A 519 25.89 -28.40 9.48
CA ARG A 519 24.53 -28.63 9.93
C ARG A 519 24.49 -28.64 11.45
N TYR A 520 24.47 -27.45 12.05
CA TYR A 520 24.17 -27.26 13.46
C TYR A 520 22.75 -26.73 13.54
N ASP A 521 21.80 -27.58 13.94
CA ASP A 521 20.40 -27.24 14.11
C ASP A 521 19.69 -28.26 15.01
N THR A 522 18.73 -27.76 15.77
CA THR A 522 17.82 -28.57 16.59
C THR A 522 16.39 -28.48 16.05
N LYS A 523 16.06 -27.35 15.38
CA LYS A 523 14.71 -27.11 14.85
C LYS A 523 14.32 -28.07 13.73
N VAL A 524 15.28 -28.51 12.89
CA VAL A 524 14.98 -29.46 11.80
C VAL A 524 14.55 -30.80 12.38
N ASP A 525 15.33 -31.32 13.31
CA ASP A 525 15.05 -32.63 13.92
C ASP A 525 13.75 -32.61 14.72
N GLU A 526 13.51 -31.53 15.49
CA GLU A 526 12.29 -31.35 16.26
C GLU A 526 11.06 -31.17 15.35
N CYS A 527 11.18 -30.39 14.28
CA CYS A 527 10.12 -30.23 13.29
C CYS A 527 9.72 -31.60 12.69
N VAL A 528 10.70 -32.39 12.27
CA VAL A 528 10.47 -33.71 11.68
C VAL A 528 9.87 -34.69 12.71
N ASN A 529 10.26 -34.59 13.98
CA ASN A 529 9.65 -35.39 15.07
C ASN A 529 8.19 -34.97 15.29
N ILE A 530 7.88 -33.69 15.34
CA ILE A 530 6.50 -33.19 15.47
C ILE A 530 5.67 -33.65 14.27
N ILE A 531 6.19 -33.53 13.04
CA ILE A 531 5.52 -34.04 11.83
C ILE A 531 5.23 -35.54 11.97
N SER A 532 6.24 -36.33 12.32
CA SER A 532 6.10 -37.78 12.45
C SER A 532 5.03 -38.18 13.47
N ASN A 533 4.95 -37.44 14.58
CA ASN A 533 3.94 -37.68 15.62
C ASN A 533 2.52 -37.37 15.11
N ILE A 534 2.34 -36.25 14.40
CA ILE A 534 1.02 -35.81 13.90
C ILE A 534 0.54 -36.78 12.81
N ILE A 535 1.40 -37.12 11.85
CA ILE A 535 1.01 -38.01 10.75
C ILE A 535 0.90 -39.49 11.15
N SER A 536 1.28 -39.86 12.38
CA SER A 536 1.01 -41.21 12.90
C SER A 536 -0.49 -41.47 13.04
N GLU A 537 -1.29 -40.43 13.22
CA GLU A 537 -2.74 -40.51 13.15
C GLU A 537 -3.21 -40.62 11.70
N GLU A 538 -4.15 -41.52 11.43
CA GLU A 538 -4.64 -41.76 10.07
C GLU A 538 -5.39 -40.53 9.53
N GLY A 539 -5.03 -40.10 8.32
CA GLY A 539 -5.67 -38.99 7.64
C GLY A 539 -5.10 -37.59 7.98
N GLU A 540 -4.32 -37.44 9.04
CA GLU A 540 -3.78 -36.14 9.43
C GLU A 540 -2.71 -35.62 8.43
N LYS A 541 -2.78 -34.34 8.10
CA LYS A 541 -1.86 -33.63 7.21
C LYS A 541 -1.30 -32.36 7.88
N VAL A 542 -0.07 -32.01 7.53
CA VAL A 542 0.66 -30.91 8.14
C VAL A 542 1.15 -29.93 7.08
N VAL A 543 1.05 -28.62 7.36
CA VAL A 543 1.63 -27.56 6.54
C VAL A 543 2.81 -26.96 7.28
N VAL A 544 3.95 -26.80 6.62
CA VAL A 544 5.17 -26.26 7.21
C VAL A 544 5.61 -25.04 6.43
N PHE A 545 5.85 -23.95 7.15
CA PHE A 545 6.34 -22.70 6.58
C PHE A 545 7.71 -22.29 7.14
N SER A 546 8.57 -21.81 6.24
CA SER A 546 9.76 -21.05 6.59
C SER A 546 9.99 -19.91 5.60
N GLN A 547 10.58 -18.83 6.04
CA GLN A 547 11.04 -17.75 5.17
C GLN A 547 12.20 -18.21 4.28
N TRP A 548 12.98 -19.21 4.75
CA TRP A 548 14.23 -19.63 4.14
C TRP A 548 14.03 -20.91 3.30
N GLU A 549 14.26 -20.83 1.98
CA GLU A 549 14.19 -21.98 1.09
C GLU A 549 15.20 -23.08 1.49
N ARG A 550 16.40 -22.69 1.97
CA ARG A 550 17.41 -23.65 2.41
C ARG A 550 16.94 -24.48 3.61
N MET A 551 16.18 -23.86 4.52
CA MET A 551 15.58 -24.55 5.68
C MET A 551 14.52 -25.55 5.24
N THR A 552 13.59 -25.14 4.39
CA THR A 552 12.56 -26.07 3.86
C THR A 552 13.19 -27.21 3.07
N ARG A 553 14.32 -26.96 2.39
CA ARG A 553 15.07 -28.01 1.67
C ARG A 553 15.76 -29.02 2.60
N LEU A 554 16.25 -28.58 3.77
CA LEU A 554 16.77 -29.49 4.79
C LEU A 554 15.65 -30.42 5.32
N ILE A 555 14.50 -29.84 5.67
CA ILE A 555 13.35 -30.61 6.13
C ILE A 555 12.90 -31.60 5.05
N ALA A 556 12.83 -31.18 3.78
CA ALA A 556 12.48 -32.08 2.68
C ALA A 556 13.40 -33.31 2.61
N LYS A 557 14.73 -33.11 2.73
CA LYS A 557 15.69 -34.22 2.75
C LYS A 557 15.47 -35.20 3.93
N GLU A 558 15.12 -34.69 5.10
CA GLU A 558 14.86 -35.55 6.25
C GLU A 558 13.52 -36.29 6.13
N LEU A 559 12.50 -35.67 5.50
CA LEU A 559 11.24 -36.36 5.17
C LEU A 559 11.47 -37.47 4.13
N GLU A 560 12.30 -37.24 3.11
CA GLU A 560 12.69 -38.26 2.13
C GLU A 560 13.37 -39.46 2.80
N LYS A 561 14.29 -39.22 3.75
CA LYS A 561 14.96 -40.32 4.50
C LYS A 561 13.98 -41.14 5.33
N LYS A 562 12.90 -40.52 5.80
CA LYS A 562 11.84 -41.20 6.59
C LYS A 562 10.70 -41.76 5.73
N GLU A 563 10.82 -41.64 4.38
CA GLU A 563 9.79 -42.10 3.42
C GLU A 563 8.43 -41.44 3.63
N ILE A 564 8.41 -40.18 4.14
CA ILE A 564 7.19 -39.42 4.35
C ILE A 564 6.86 -38.67 3.07
N GLY A 565 5.68 -38.89 2.49
CA GLY A 565 5.20 -38.21 1.29
C GLY A 565 4.92 -36.71 1.53
N PHE A 566 5.46 -35.84 0.68
CA PHE A 566 5.27 -34.41 0.80
C PHE A 566 5.22 -33.69 -0.55
N GLU A 567 4.59 -32.52 -0.57
CA GLU A 567 4.65 -31.55 -1.66
C GLU A 567 5.56 -30.38 -1.28
N TYR A 568 6.39 -29.91 -2.22
CA TYR A 568 7.36 -28.86 -1.96
C TYR A 568 7.18 -27.65 -2.87
N LEU A 569 6.83 -26.51 -2.26
CA LEU A 569 6.58 -25.25 -2.96
C LEU A 569 7.54 -24.16 -2.53
N HIS A 570 8.32 -23.67 -3.46
CA HIS A 570 9.26 -22.55 -3.29
C HIS A 570 9.13 -21.50 -4.40
N GLY A 571 9.82 -20.37 -4.29
CA GLY A 571 9.73 -19.25 -5.24
C GLY A 571 10.03 -19.61 -6.70
N GLY A 572 10.90 -20.60 -6.94
CA GLY A 572 11.29 -21.07 -8.27
C GLY A 572 10.27 -21.96 -8.98
N VAL A 573 9.21 -22.45 -8.29
CA VAL A 573 8.19 -23.30 -8.91
C VAL A 573 7.31 -22.49 -9.86
N PRO A 574 7.18 -22.88 -11.15
CA PRO A 574 6.32 -22.22 -12.11
C PRO A 574 4.84 -22.19 -11.65
N SER A 575 4.14 -21.11 -11.95
CA SER A 575 2.76 -20.91 -11.48
C SER A 575 1.78 -22.01 -11.92
N GLU A 576 2.00 -22.62 -13.08
CA GLU A 576 1.19 -23.74 -13.57
C GLU A 576 1.33 -24.98 -12.70
N LYS A 577 2.57 -25.33 -12.33
CA LYS A 577 2.86 -26.52 -11.51
C LYS A 577 2.37 -26.38 -10.06
N ARG A 578 2.23 -25.16 -9.55
CA ARG A 578 1.76 -24.90 -8.18
C ARG A 578 0.37 -25.48 -7.92
N LYS A 579 -0.50 -25.41 -8.94
CA LYS A 579 -1.84 -25.98 -8.83
C LYS A 579 -1.78 -27.49 -8.59
N ASN A 580 -0.96 -28.19 -9.34
CA ASN A 580 -0.84 -29.66 -9.22
C ASN A 580 -0.33 -30.06 -7.82
N LEU A 581 0.65 -29.32 -7.25
CA LEU A 581 1.12 -29.56 -5.88
C LEU A 581 0.00 -29.39 -4.85
N VAL A 582 -0.83 -28.37 -5.01
CA VAL A 582 -1.98 -28.13 -4.12
C VAL A 582 -3.03 -29.23 -4.30
N ASP A 583 -3.36 -29.57 -5.54
CA ASP A 583 -4.35 -30.61 -5.85
C ASP A 583 -3.89 -31.98 -5.33
N ASN A 584 -2.60 -32.33 -5.47
CA ASN A 584 -2.02 -33.55 -4.90
C ASN A 584 -2.14 -33.54 -3.36
N PHE A 585 -1.70 -32.45 -2.71
CA PHE A 585 -1.80 -32.36 -1.25
C PHE A 585 -3.25 -32.48 -0.76
N MET A 586 -4.21 -31.90 -1.48
CA MET A 586 -5.62 -31.96 -1.08
C MET A 586 -6.23 -33.35 -1.25
N ASN A 587 -5.89 -34.09 -2.33
CA ASN A 587 -6.62 -35.25 -2.77
C ASN A 587 -5.84 -36.58 -2.54
N GLU A 588 -4.49 -36.55 -2.59
CA GLU A 588 -3.71 -37.78 -2.45
C GLU A 588 -3.45 -38.13 -0.98
N PRO A 589 -3.82 -39.33 -0.52
CA PRO A 589 -3.58 -39.78 0.87
C PRO A 589 -2.09 -39.91 1.21
N SER A 590 -1.25 -40.22 0.23
CA SER A 590 0.21 -40.34 0.39
C SER A 590 0.90 -38.98 0.60
N SER A 591 0.31 -37.91 0.18
CA SER A 591 0.83 -36.56 0.37
C SER A 591 0.41 -35.99 1.74
N ARG A 592 1.25 -36.23 2.76
CA ARG A 592 0.95 -35.93 4.17
C ARG A 592 1.47 -34.56 4.62
N VAL A 593 2.50 -34.03 3.97
CA VAL A 593 3.15 -32.78 4.35
C VAL A 593 3.19 -31.81 3.18
N PHE A 594 2.92 -30.54 3.44
CA PHE A 594 3.09 -29.46 2.47
C PHE A 594 4.16 -28.47 2.97
N LEU A 595 5.34 -28.52 2.35
CA LEU A 595 6.43 -27.59 2.64
C LEU A 595 6.32 -26.35 1.76
N SER A 596 6.34 -25.16 2.36
CA SER A 596 6.27 -23.90 1.58
C SER A 596 7.17 -22.80 2.14
N THR A 597 7.66 -21.98 1.23
CA THR A 597 8.23 -20.67 1.57
C THR A 597 7.18 -19.57 1.45
N ASP A 598 7.39 -18.41 2.13
CA ASP A 598 6.49 -17.26 2.05
C ASP A 598 6.28 -16.79 0.59
N ALA A 599 7.32 -16.83 -0.23
CA ALA A 599 7.25 -16.44 -1.64
C ALA A 599 6.31 -17.33 -2.48
N GLY A 600 6.16 -18.60 -2.08
CA GLY A 600 5.29 -19.58 -2.74
C GLY A 600 3.84 -19.56 -2.24
N SER A 601 3.61 -19.09 -1.02
CA SER A 601 2.40 -19.38 -0.22
C SER A 601 1.20 -18.48 -0.50
N THR A 602 1.34 -17.41 -1.26
CA THR A 602 0.23 -16.45 -1.46
C THR A 602 -0.96 -17.11 -2.14
N GLY A 603 -2.14 -17.04 -1.48
CA GLY A 603 -3.43 -17.44 -2.03
C GLY A 603 -3.76 -18.93 -2.03
N LEU A 604 -2.87 -19.82 -1.61
CA LEU A 604 -3.09 -21.26 -1.61
C LEU A 604 -4.26 -21.66 -0.70
N ASN A 605 -4.96 -22.73 -1.07
CA ASN A 605 -5.96 -23.39 -0.23
C ASN A 605 -5.40 -24.75 0.22
N LEU A 606 -5.11 -24.88 1.52
CA LEU A 606 -4.51 -26.06 2.14
C LEU A 606 -5.35 -26.58 3.30
N GLN A 607 -6.67 -26.41 3.20
CA GLN A 607 -7.61 -26.75 4.31
C GLN A 607 -7.79 -28.24 4.57
N SER A 608 -7.12 -29.12 3.82
CA SER A 608 -7.05 -30.56 4.18
C SER A 608 -6.15 -30.79 5.40
N ALA A 609 -5.31 -29.84 5.77
CA ALA A 609 -4.53 -29.90 7.00
C ALA A 609 -5.22 -29.13 8.13
N ALA A 610 -5.12 -29.66 9.34
CA ALA A 610 -5.54 -29.02 10.58
C ALA A 610 -4.36 -28.43 11.37
N THR A 611 -3.12 -28.79 11.04
CA THR A 611 -1.92 -28.31 11.72
C THR A 611 -1.00 -27.53 10.80
N ILE A 612 -0.49 -26.41 11.32
CA ILE A 612 0.53 -25.59 10.67
C ILE A 612 1.73 -25.42 11.60
N ILE A 613 2.93 -25.63 11.06
CA ILE A 613 4.20 -25.41 11.75
C ILE A 613 4.91 -24.23 11.12
N ASN A 614 5.22 -23.20 11.89
CA ASN A 614 6.06 -22.07 11.51
C ASN A 614 7.46 -22.30 12.09
N ILE A 615 8.44 -22.57 11.24
CA ILE A 615 9.83 -22.81 11.65
C ILE A 615 10.47 -21.53 12.17
N ASP A 616 10.15 -20.42 11.51
CA ASP A 616 10.60 -19.07 11.85
C ASP A 616 9.41 -18.11 11.96
N LEU A 617 9.58 -17.07 12.78
CA LEU A 617 8.59 -16.00 12.93
C LEU A 617 8.89 -14.86 11.96
N PRO A 618 7.89 -14.38 11.19
CA PRO A 618 8.08 -13.20 10.35
C PRO A 618 8.07 -11.91 11.19
N TRP A 619 8.79 -10.87 10.76
CA TRP A 619 8.75 -9.54 11.38
C TRP A 619 7.36 -8.87 11.33
N ASN A 620 6.54 -9.26 10.38
CA ASN A 620 5.22 -8.71 10.17
C ASN A 620 4.15 -9.72 10.60
N PRO A 621 3.32 -9.43 11.61
CA PRO A 621 2.24 -10.31 12.05
C PRO A 621 1.26 -10.65 10.93
N ALA A 622 1.04 -9.74 9.97
CA ALA A 622 0.20 -10.01 8.82
C ALA A 622 0.71 -11.19 7.97
N VAL A 623 2.03 -11.42 7.89
CA VAL A 623 2.59 -12.58 7.17
C VAL A 623 2.31 -13.87 7.93
N LEU A 624 2.40 -13.85 9.27
CA LEU A 624 2.03 -15.02 10.10
C LEU A 624 0.55 -15.37 9.93
N GLU A 625 -0.34 -14.38 10.01
CA GLU A 625 -1.76 -14.59 9.74
C GLU A 625 -2.03 -15.03 8.29
N GLN A 626 -1.23 -14.58 7.32
CA GLN A 626 -1.31 -15.08 5.95
C GLN A 626 -0.95 -16.55 5.83
N ARG A 627 0.09 -17.01 6.55
CA ARG A 627 0.43 -18.45 6.62
C ARG A 627 -0.72 -19.25 7.24
N ILE A 628 -1.23 -18.83 8.40
CA ILE A 628 -2.32 -19.48 9.12
C ILE A 628 -3.61 -19.49 8.27
N GLY A 629 -3.90 -18.41 7.58
CA GLY A 629 -5.04 -18.29 6.67
C GLY A 629 -5.00 -19.25 5.46
N ARG A 630 -3.97 -20.08 5.30
CA ARG A 630 -3.94 -21.16 4.29
C ARG A 630 -4.75 -22.37 4.71
N ILE A 631 -4.79 -22.67 6.01
CA ILE A 631 -5.56 -23.77 6.60
C ILE A 631 -6.81 -23.27 7.35
N TYR A 632 -6.75 -22.12 8.01
CA TYR A 632 -7.86 -21.54 8.79
C TYR A 632 -8.78 -20.71 7.89
N ARG A 633 -9.63 -21.39 7.14
CA ARG A 633 -10.54 -20.84 6.13
C ARG A 633 -11.94 -21.42 6.25
N LEU A 634 -12.88 -20.78 5.56
CA LEU A 634 -14.23 -21.32 5.38
C LEU A 634 -14.19 -22.71 4.79
N GLY A 635 -14.95 -23.62 5.40
CA GLY A 635 -14.99 -25.05 5.03
C GLY A 635 -13.99 -25.92 5.77
N GLN A 636 -13.16 -25.35 6.65
CA GLN A 636 -12.38 -26.14 7.60
C GLN A 636 -13.30 -26.72 8.69
N GLN A 637 -13.24 -28.03 8.88
CA GLN A 637 -14.08 -28.74 9.83
C GLN A 637 -13.34 -29.12 11.12
N ASN A 638 -12.00 -29.23 11.05
CA ASN A 638 -11.17 -29.67 12.16
C ASN A 638 -10.63 -28.45 12.94
N ASN A 639 -10.46 -28.60 14.26
CA ASN A 639 -9.79 -27.61 15.08
C ASN A 639 -8.37 -27.37 14.59
N ILE A 640 -7.96 -26.09 14.55
CA ILE A 640 -6.68 -25.69 14.01
C ILE A 640 -5.63 -25.60 15.09
N GLN A 641 -4.49 -26.25 14.84
CA GLN A 641 -3.31 -26.15 15.67
C GLN A 641 -2.22 -25.34 14.95
N VAL A 642 -1.80 -24.23 15.54
CA VAL A 642 -0.68 -23.41 15.08
C VAL A 642 0.50 -23.65 15.98
N ILE A 643 1.59 -24.17 15.45
CA ILE A 643 2.83 -24.44 16.18
C ILE A 643 3.91 -23.50 15.67
N ASN A 644 4.41 -22.64 16.54
CA ASN A 644 5.52 -21.74 16.24
C ASN A 644 6.78 -22.27 16.93
N LEU A 645 7.83 -22.55 16.17
CA LEU A 645 9.13 -22.92 16.74
C LEU A 645 9.91 -21.63 17.00
N VAL A 646 10.29 -21.42 18.25
CA VAL A 646 10.95 -20.20 18.72
C VAL A 646 12.23 -20.57 19.43
N THR A 647 13.31 -19.95 19.07
CA THR A 647 14.58 -20.11 19.78
C THR A 647 14.58 -19.23 21.03
N PRO A 648 14.74 -19.80 22.25
CA PRO A 648 14.83 -19.02 23.47
C PRO A 648 16.14 -18.20 23.50
N ASP A 649 16.17 -17.15 24.28
CA ASP A 649 17.33 -16.24 24.48
C ASP A 649 17.94 -15.73 23.17
N SER A 650 17.08 -15.43 22.19
CA SER A 650 17.45 -15.03 20.84
C SER A 650 16.57 -13.91 20.30
N ILE A 651 16.96 -13.38 19.16
CA ILE A 651 16.19 -12.39 18.39
C ILE A 651 14.74 -12.86 18.11
N GLU A 652 14.47 -14.15 18.02
CA GLU A 652 13.11 -14.68 17.74
C GLU A 652 12.17 -14.53 18.95
N GLN A 653 12.68 -14.74 20.16
CA GLN A 653 11.89 -14.52 21.37
C GLN A 653 11.46 -13.06 21.51
N GLU A 654 12.37 -12.13 21.21
CA GLU A 654 12.07 -10.70 21.17
C GLU A 654 11.03 -10.34 20.09
N MET A 655 11.12 -10.99 18.92
CA MET A 655 10.13 -10.81 17.86
C MET A 655 8.73 -11.25 18.30
N LEU A 656 8.61 -12.33 19.07
CA LEU A 656 7.34 -12.83 19.58
C LEU A 656 6.62 -11.78 20.45
N GLY A 657 7.37 -11.09 21.32
CA GLY A 657 6.83 -10.01 22.15
C GLY A 657 6.25 -8.84 21.34
N LYS A 658 6.86 -8.53 20.20
CA LYS A 658 6.47 -7.41 19.32
C LYS A 658 5.35 -7.72 18.33
N LEU A 659 5.16 -8.97 17.97
CA LEU A 659 4.02 -9.37 17.15
C LEU A 659 2.69 -8.99 17.83
N ARG A 660 2.64 -9.01 19.16
CA ARG A 660 1.48 -8.60 19.97
C ARG A 660 1.17 -7.10 19.90
N PHE A 661 2.18 -6.24 19.81
CA PHE A 661 1.99 -4.77 19.83
C PHE A 661 1.46 -4.17 18.53
N LYS A 662 1.79 -4.74 17.38
CA LYS A 662 1.38 -4.20 16.07
C LYS A 662 -0.11 -4.36 15.75
N THR A 663 -0.81 -5.19 16.49
CA THR A 663 -2.25 -5.45 16.30
C THR A 663 -3.09 -4.23 16.70
N SER A 664 -2.67 -3.46 17.71
CA SER A 664 -3.46 -2.36 18.30
C SER A 664 -3.67 -1.16 17.36
N MET A 665 -2.70 -0.79 16.52
CA MET A 665 -2.85 0.32 15.57
C MET A 665 -3.87 0.03 14.45
N PHE A 666 -3.96 -1.23 14.08
CA PHE A 666 -4.87 -1.70 13.05
C PHE A 666 -6.32 -1.61 13.53
N GLU A 667 -6.54 -1.94 14.78
CA GLU A 667 -7.85 -1.92 15.42
C GLU A 667 -8.40 -0.49 15.57
N GLY A 668 -7.56 0.51 15.82
CA GLY A 668 -7.99 1.89 16.00
C GLY A 668 -8.62 2.55 14.76
N VAL A 669 -8.17 2.22 13.55
CA VAL A 669 -8.68 2.84 12.31
C VAL A 669 -9.88 2.10 11.73
N LEU A 670 -9.88 0.76 11.81
CA LEU A 670 -10.78 -0.08 11.03
C LEU A 670 -11.79 -0.85 11.88
N ASP A 671 -11.56 -0.95 13.18
CA ASP A 671 -12.32 -1.81 14.09
C ASP A 671 -12.87 -1.06 15.32
N ASP A 672 -13.13 0.27 15.22
CA ASP A 672 -13.62 1.13 16.31
C ASP A 672 -12.75 1.10 17.59
N GLY A 673 -11.44 1.00 17.43
CA GLY A 673 -10.48 1.08 18.52
C GLY A 673 -10.19 2.50 19.00
N GLU A 674 -9.04 2.72 19.62
CA GLU A 674 -8.63 4.04 20.12
C GLU A 674 -8.48 5.07 18.99
N ASP A 675 -9.03 6.28 19.21
CA ASP A 675 -9.04 7.38 18.21
C ASP A 675 -7.65 8.01 17.97
N SER A 676 -6.70 7.72 18.85
CA SER A 676 -5.32 8.18 18.71
C SER A 676 -4.33 7.09 19.08
N VAL A 677 -3.29 6.94 18.27
CA VAL A 677 -2.20 5.99 18.52
C VAL A 677 -0.88 6.76 18.44
N PHE A 678 -0.13 6.79 19.54
CA PHE A 678 1.20 7.37 19.54
C PHE A 678 2.23 6.33 19.10
N ILE A 679 2.99 6.68 18.07
CA ILE A 679 4.14 5.89 17.63
C ILE A 679 5.35 6.49 18.32
N THR A 680 5.78 5.88 19.41
CA THR A 680 7.10 6.19 19.95
C THR A 680 8.13 5.66 18.95
N ASP A 681 8.64 6.53 18.12
CA ASP A 681 9.76 6.34 17.19
C ASP A 681 9.56 5.68 15.80
N ASP A 682 10.42 6.12 14.85
CA ASP A 682 10.59 5.56 13.52
C ASP A 682 10.86 4.04 13.59
N LYS A 683 10.44 3.28 12.58
CA LYS A 683 10.70 1.82 12.50
C LYS A 683 12.16 1.46 12.78
N PHE A 684 13.07 2.31 12.33
CA PHE A 684 14.49 2.11 12.57
C PHE A 684 14.87 2.39 14.02
N SER A 685 14.37 3.48 14.62
CA SER A 685 14.61 3.78 16.04
C SER A 685 13.96 2.74 16.95
N LYS A 686 12.74 2.27 16.65
CA LYS A 686 12.10 1.15 17.39
C LYS A 686 12.86 -0.17 17.24
N MET A 687 13.36 -0.45 16.04
CA MET A 687 14.25 -1.58 15.85
C MET A 687 15.54 -1.41 16.65
N MET A 688 16.08 -0.17 16.66
CA MET A 688 17.28 0.15 17.44
C MET A 688 17.04 0.10 18.95
N GLU A 689 15.90 0.56 19.45
CA GLU A 689 15.50 0.42 20.86
C GLU A 689 15.35 -1.03 21.28
N THR A 690 14.76 -1.85 20.39
CA THR A 690 14.65 -3.29 20.61
C THR A 690 16.00 -3.95 20.72
N VAL A 691 16.82 -3.69 19.71
CA VAL A 691 18.15 -4.24 19.64
C VAL A 691 19.02 -3.65 20.78
N SER A 692 18.70 -2.44 21.24
CA SER A 692 19.31 -1.84 22.45
C SER A 692 18.90 -2.55 23.73
N GLY A 693 17.63 -2.93 23.88
CA GLY A 693 17.15 -3.72 25.02
C GLY A 693 17.85 -5.08 25.12
N MET A 694 17.98 -5.79 23.99
CA MET A 694 18.76 -7.04 23.91
C MET A 694 20.21 -6.87 24.39
N VAL A 695 20.84 -5.73 24.08
CA VAL A 695 22.21 -5.43 24.49
C VAL A 695 22.31 -5.12 26.00
N GLU A 696 21.27 -4.57 26.61
CA GLU A 696 21.24 -4.25 28.06
C GLU A 696 21.02 -5.48 28.93
N GLU A 697 20.07 -6.36 28.51
CA GLU A 697 19.81 -7.63 29.22
C GLU A 697 21.04 -8.54 29.21
N ASP A 698 21.81 -8.56 28.12
CA ASP A 698 23.06 -9.30 28.03
C ASP A 698 24.17 -8.72 28.95
N GLU A 699 24.27 -7.39 29.06
CA GLU A 699 25.24 -6.76 29.97
C GLU A 699 24.94 -7.06 31.43
N GLU A 700 23.68 -7.10 31.84
CA GLU A 700 23.27 -7.48 33.18
C GLU A 700 23.51 -8.96 33.46
N THR A 701 23.19 -9.83 32.46
CA THR A 701 23.41 -11.26 32.58
C THR A 701 24.91 -11.62 32.63
N GLU A 702 25.72 -10.94 31.84
CA GLU A 702 27.19 -11.13 31.83
C GLU A 702 27.83 -10.60 33.13
N LYS A 703 27.34 -9.50 33.67
CA LYS A 703 27.76 -8.99 35.01
C LYS A 703 27.34 -9.95 36.11
N ALA A 704 26.17 -10.55 36.05
CA ALA A 704 25.71 -11.55 37.01
C ALA A 704 26.55 -12.83 36.92
N ARG A 705 26.83 -13.36 35.71
CA ARG A 705 27.74 -14.53 35.52
C ARG A 705 29.16 -14.28 35.99
N ASN A 706 29.70 -13.10 35.69
CA ASN A 706 31.05 -12.74 36.17
C ASN A 706 31.11 -12.55 37.68
N LYS A 707 30.02 -12.10 38.30
CA LYS A 707 29.89 -12.00 39.76
C LYS A 707 29.80 -13.39 40.40
N HIS A 708 29.12 -14.35 39.78
CA HIS A 708 29.06 -15.74 40.22
C HIS A 708 30.43 -16.41 40.14
N LYS A 709 31.12 -16.33 39.00
CA LYS A 709 32.47 -16.85 38.81
C LYS A 709 33.49 -16.23 39.76
N SER A 710 33.37 -14.94 40.11
CA SER A 710 34.25 -14.29 41.09
C SER A 710 33.97 -14.74 42.52
N ASN A 711 32.76 -15.17 42.83
CA ASN A 711 32.39 -15.75 44.12
C ASN A 711 32.83 -17.21 44.24
N GLU A 712 32.66 -18.02 43.19
CA GLU A 712 33.17 -19.41 43.14
C GLU A 712 34.71 -19.45 43.30
N ASN A 713 35.44 -18.61 42.58
CA ASN A 713 36.88 -18.47 42.75
C ASN A 713 37.32 -18.02 44.16
N LYS A 714 36.50 -17.21 44.87
CA LYS A 714 36.80 -16.79 46.26
C LYS A 714 36.50 -17.92 47.24
N GLU A 715 35.49 -18.76 46.99
CA GLU A 715 35.20 -19.93 47.80
C GLU A 715 36.27 -21.02 47.63
N GLU A 716 36.72 -21.29 46.38
CA GLU A 716 37.82 -22.23 46.14
C GLU A 716 39.13 -21.78 46.78
N VAL A 717 39.47 -20.50 46.73
CA VAL A 717 40.67 -19.94 47.39
C VAL A 717 40.52 -20.02 48.91
N SER A 718 39.32 -19.83 49.47
CA SER A 718 39.09 -19.96 50.94
C SER A 718 39.16 -21.41 51.41
N ILE A 719 38.70 -22.37 50.61
CA ILE A 719 38.80 -23.81 50.89
C ILE A 719 40.28 -24.29 50.80
N GLN A 720 41.05 -23.83 49.81
CA GLN A 720 42.49 -24.11 49.74
C GLN A 720 43.30 -23.50 50.85
N GLN A 721 42.92 -22.33 51.40
CA GLN A 721 43.58 -21.74 52.56
C GLN A 721 43.22 -22.45 53.86
N GLN A 722 42.02 -23.01 54.01
CA GLN A 722 41.62 -23.84 55.14
C GLN A 722 42.27 -25.22 55.14
N THR A 723 42.44 -25.85 53.98
CA THR A 723 43.18 -27.13 53.86
C THR A 723 44.68 -26.99 54.11
N ASN A 724 45.28 -25.86 53.68
CA ASN A 724 46.70 -25.60 54.01
C ASN A 724 46.95 -25.19 55.45
N SER A 725 45.96 -24.66 56.17
CA SER A 725 46.11 -24.33 57.62
C SER A 725 45.87 -25.52 58.56
N SER A 726 45.19 -26.58 58.07
CA SER A 726 45.02 -27.86 58.82
C SER A 726 46.24 -28.76 58.70
N SER A 727 46.97 -28.76 57.56
CA SER A 727 48.18 -29.57 57.38
C SER A 727 49.42 -29.02 58.10
N ASN A 728 49.41 -27.77 58.62
CA ASN A 728 50.50 -27.18 59.43
C ASN A 728 50.27 -27.31 60.94
N ARG A 729 49.28 -28.05 61.40
CA ARG A 729 49.02 -28.34 62.81
C ARG A 729 49.30 -29.77 63.22
N GLU A 730 49.75 -30.62 62.31
CA GLU A 730 50.10 -32.05 62.53
C GLU A 730 51.58 -32.35 62.26
N SER A 731 52.47 -31.34 62.26
CA SER A 731 53.93 -31.55 62.19
C SER A 731 54.61 -31.00 63.43
#